data_d2af160a673e6bac5e2f3e8c37c8d279
#
_entry.id   d2af160a673e6bac5e2f3e8c37c8d279
#
_cell.length_a   1.000
_cell.length_b   1.000
_cell.length_c   1.000
_cell.angle_alpha   90.00
_cell.angle_beta   90.00
_cell.angle_gamma   90.00
#
_symmetry.space_group_name_H-M   'P 1'
#
loop_
_entity.id
_entity.type
_entity.pdbx_description
1 polymer ?
#
loop_
_entity_poly.entity_id
_entity_poly.type
_entity_poly.pdbx_seq_one_letter_code
_entity_poly.pdbx_strand_id
1 'polypeptide(L)'
;MFQTTAELRSAFLKYFEDNGHQVVDSSSLVPTNDPTLLFTNAGMNQFKDVFLGMDKRNYSRATTSQRCVRAGGKHNDLDNVGYTARHHTFFEMLGNFSFGDYFKEDAIRFAWTFLTETLKLPKDRLCVTIYETDDEAYELWTQKIGVAPENMIRIGDNKGGAFASDNFWQMGDTGPCGPCSEIFYDHGDHIWGGRPGTPEEDGDRFIEIWNIVFMQYNRQADGEMLPLPKPSVDTGMGIERIAAIMQGVHSNYEIDIFKQLIAKTAEIIGVSDLENKSLRVIADHIRSCAFLIADGVMPSNEGRGYVLRRIIRRAVRHGNKLGATDAFFYKLVPTLISVMGDAANGLKQTQAIVEKALKAEEEQFARTLERGLVILDGALNTLQGNTLDGETVFKLYDTYGFPVDLTADVCRERDINVDEAGFEVAMAEQRSRAQAAGNFGADYNSQLIIDAETAFSGYTELTGQPNVIGLYVDGKAVDTVVAGQDAVVVLDNTPFYAESGGQVGDKGQLTAEGLLFIVNDTQKFGPAIGHEGQLSQGKLVIGQQLTAQVDKNLRHRTQLNHSVTHLLHAALRQVLGSHVSQKGSLVNPERLRFDFAHFEAVKASELKAVEDLVNTQIRRNHELCTTEMAIDEAKEKGAMALFGEKYDDQVRVVTMGDFSIELCGGTHVGRTGDIGLFKITSEGGIAAGVRRIEAVTGIAAMAYIADQQAVLDEAAQLLKSDSASVVAKLKAQLDKVKQLEKDLSQLKDKLAAAASADMAGDAVDINGVKLLVKQLDGIDPGSLRGLQDELKQKLKSAIIVLGTSKDGKVNLIAGVSNDLTKKVKAGELVAMVAQQVGGKGGGRPDMAQAGGTQPENLAAALALVAPWVNERLS
;
A
#
# COMPACT_ATOMS: atom_id res chain seq x y z
N MET A 1 -4.73 -20.72 40.79
CA MET A 1 -5.65 -20.09 39.85
C MET A 1 -4.79 -19.31 38.91
N PHE A 2 -4.89 -19.53 37.63
CA PHE A 2 -4.09 -18.81 36.63
C PHE A 2 -4.49 -17.33 36.61
N GLN A 3 -3.50 -16.43 36.80
CA GLN A 3 -3.75 -15.00 36.93
C GLN A 3 -3.43 -14.22 35.63
N THR A 4 -2.66 -14.82 34.73
CA THR A 4 -2.24 -14.19 33.49
C THR A 4 -2.52 -15.06 32.27
N THR A 5 -2.73 -14.43 31.14
CA THR A 5 -2.88 -15.10 29.83
C THR A 5 -1.62 -15.91 29.47
N ALA A 6 -0.43 -15.43 29.84
CA ALA A 6 0.84 -16.14 29.62
C ALA A 6 0.92 -17.47 30.40
N GLU A 7 0.50 -17.47 31.66
CA GLU A 7 0.42 -18.70 32.48
C GLU A 7 -0.55 -19.72 31.89
N LEU A 8 -1.69 -19.24 31.40
CA LEU A 8 -2.70 -20.09 30.77
C LEU A 8 -2.19 -20.73 29.48
N ARG A 9 -1.51 -19.94 28.62
CA ARG A 9 -0.87 -20.44 27.39
C ARG A 9 0.14 -21.53 27.72
N SER A 10 1.02 -21.29 28.68
CA SER A 10 2.03 -22.25 29.11
C SER A 10 1.40 -23.52 29.69
N ALA A 11 0.33 -23.39 30.47
CA ALA A 11 -0.37 -24.55 31.07
C ALA A 11 -1.03 -25.42 29.99
N PHE A 12 -1.63 -24.82 28.96
CA PHE A 12 -2.23 -25.56 27.87
C PHE A 12 -1.18 -26.35 27.07
N LEU A 13 -0.13 -25.67 26.63
CA LEU A 13 0.94 -26.30 25.86
C LEU A 13 1.60 -27.44 26.68
N LYS A 14 1.88 -27.17 27.96
CA LYS A 14 2.47 -28.19 28.86
C LYS A 14 1.56 -29.39 29.09
N TYR A 15 0.24 -29.16 29.26
CA TYR A 15 -0.72 -30.25 29.46
C TYR A 15 -0.72 -31.20 28.25
N PHE A 16 -0.73 -30.66 27.02
CA PHE A 16 -0.72 -31.48 25.82
C PHE A 16 0.66 -32.10 25.54
N GLU A 17 1.76 -31.39 25.85
CA GLU A 17 3.10 -31.97 25.81
C GLU A 17 3.22 -33.20 26.73
N ASP A 18 2.71 -33.11 27.96
CA ASP A 18 2.69 -34.23 28.92
C ASP A 18 1.81 -35.38 28.45
N ASN A 19 0.87 -35.14 27.54
CA ASN A 19 0.04 -36.13 26.86
C ASN A 19 0.58 -36.56 25.48
N GLY A 20 1.86 -36.30 25.19
CA GLY A 20 2.56 -36.81 24.01
C GLY A 20 2.37 -36.00 22.73
N HIS A 21 1.91 -34.74 22.80
CA HIS A 21 1.83 -33.85 21.68
C HIS A 21 3.15 -33.09 21.49
N GLN A 22 3.57 -32.92 20.23
CA GLN A 22 4.67 -32.05 19.90
C GLN A 22 4.21 -30.57 20.01
N VAL A 23 4.89 -29.78 20.81
CA VAL A 23 4.67 -28.32 20.82
C VAL A 23 5.23 -27.74 19.52
N VAL A 24 4.37 -27.05 18.77
CA VAL A 24 4.71 -26.45 17.49
C VAL A 24 4.46 -24.94 17.59
N ASP A 25 5.41 -24.17 17.12
CA ASP A 25 5.31 -22.70 17.09
C ASP A 25 4.14 -22.21 16.23
N SER A 26 3.63 -21.04 16.56
CA SER A 26 2.66 -20.35 15.72
C SER A 26 3.22 -20.12 14.32
N SER A 27 2.50 -20.52 13.29
CA SER A 27 2.84 -20.16 11.93
C SER A 27 2.63 -18.65 11.69
N SER A 28 3.15 -18.15 10.56
CA SER A 28 2.91 -16.78 10.10
C SER A 28 1.41 -16.52 9.94
N LEU A 29 1.01 -15.28 10.19
CA LEU A 29 -0.34 -14.76 9.87
C LEU A 29 -0.60 -14.73 8.36
N VAL A 30 0.43 -14.84 7.54
CA VAL A 30 0.34 -14.91 6.08
C VAL A 30 0.45 -16.38 5.66
N PRO A 31 -0.67 -17.03 5.29
CA PRO A 31 -0.64 -18.43 4.87
C PRO A 31 0.16 -18.59 3.57
N THR A 32 1.11 -19.52 3.56
CA THR A 32 1.98 -19.77 2.40
C THR A 32 1.35 -20.72 1.40
N ASN A 33 0.50 -21.64 1.84
CA ASN A 33 -0.01 -22.76 1.04
C ASN A 33 -1.51 -22.63 0.71
N ASP A 34 -2.16 -21.51 1.04
CA ASP A 34 -3.58 -21.32 0.74
C ASP A 34 -3.84 -19.93 0.16
N PRO A 35 -3.92 -19.78 -1.17
CA PRO A 35 -4.20 -18.49 -1.82
C PRO A 35 -5.64 -18.01 -1.60
N THR A 36 -6.55 -18.86 -1.10
CA THR A 36 -7.95 -18.49 -0.82
C THR A 36 -8.10 -17.73 0.48
N LEU A 37 -7.11 -17.80 1.38
CA LEU A 37 -7.10 -17.14 2.66
C LEU A 37 -6.25 -15.86 2.64
N LEU A 38 -6.82 -14.78 3.12
CA LEU A 38 -6.06 -13.53 3.32
C LEU A 38 -5.07 -13.70 4.49
N PHE A 39 -5.53 -14.26 5.61
CA PHE A 39 -4.74 -14.45 6.82
C PHE A 39 -4.99 -15.83 7.43
N THR A 40 -4.05 -16.29 8.22
CA THR A 40 -4.23 -17.45 9.10
C THR A 40 -5.36 -17.15 10.08
N ASN A 41 -6.45 -17.89 9.99
CA ASN A 41 -7.69 -17.65 10.73
C ASN A 41 -8.06 -18.78 11.71
N ALA A 42 -7.29 -19.89 11.69
CA ALA A 42 -7.50 -21.05 12.58
C ALA A 42 -6.17 -21.79 12.82
N GLY A 43 -6.11 -22.56 13.92
CA GLY A 43 -4.94 -23.34 14.30
C GLY A 43 -4.53 -24.39 13.29
N MET A 44 -5.51 -24.97 12.60
CA MET A 44 -5.29 -26.02 11.61
C MET A 44 -4.64 -25.55 10.31
N ASN A 45 -4.61 -24.25 10.03
CA ASN A 45 -4.12 -23.76 8.72
C ASN A 45 -2.70 -24.27 8.38
N GLN A 46 -1.80 -24.30 9.37
CA GLN A 46 -0.44 -24.82 9.19
C GLN A 46 -0.35 -26.34 9.02
N PHE A 47 -1.44 -27.09 9.31
CA PHE A 47 -1.52 -28.54 9.25
C PHE A 47 -2.45 -29.06 8.14
N LYS A 48 -2.98 -28.18 7.29
CA LYS A 48 -3.92 -28.54 6.22
C LYS A 48 -3.41 -29.70 5.37
N ASP A 49 -2.16 -29.63 4.91
CA ASP A 49 -1.55 -30.63 4.04
C ASP A 49 -1.25 -31.93 4.80
N VAL A 50 -1.05 -31.86 6.12
CA VAL A 50 -0.90 -33.05 6.98
C VAL A 50 -2.23 -33.78 7.08
N PHE A 51 -3.35 -33.11 7.29
CA PHE A 51 -4.69 -33.73 7.32
C PHE A 51 -5.05 -34.38 5.98
N LEU A 52 -4.65 -33.76 4.87
CA LEU A 52 -4.85 -34.29 3.52
C LEU A 52 -3.89 -35.41 3.16
N GLY A 53 -2.89 -35.70 4.01
CA GLY A 53 -1.86 -36.72 3.78
C GLY A 53 -0.80 -36.31 2.73
N MET A 54 -0.79 -35.06 2.32
CA MET A 54 0.17 -34.51 1.36
C MET A 54 1.51 -34.13 2.02
N ASP A 55 1.49 -33.78 3.31
CA ASP A 55 2.69 -33.53 4.12
C ASP A 55 2.83 -34.59 5.21
N LYS A 56 4.07 -35.01 5.50
CA LYS A 56 4.39 -35.99 6.53
C LYS A 56 5.31 -35.37 7.58
N ARG A 57 4.80 -35.29 8.81
CA ARG A 57 5.57 -34.84 9.97
C ARG A 57 6.18 -36.03 10.70
N ASN A 58 7.21 -35.79 11.51
CA ASN A 58 7.84 -36.77 12.38
C ASN A 58 7.06 -37.02 13.70
N TYR A 59 5.85 -36.46 13.80
CA TYR A 59 4.92 -36.58 14.93
C TYR A 59 3.49 -36.84 14.41
N SER A 60 2.68 -37.51 15.20
CA SER A 60 1.26 -37.79 14.94
C SER A 60 0.30 -36.97 15.79
N ARG A 61 0.84 -36.19 16.75
CA ARG A 61 0.12 -35.29 17.64
C ARG A 61 0.84 -33.97 17.72
N ALA A 62 0.11 -32.85 17.69
CA ALA A 62 0.68 -31.53 17.87
C ALA A 62 -0.17 -30.69 18.80
N THR A 63 0.46 -29.67 19.39
CA THR A 63 -0.24 -28.59 20.11
C THR A 63 0.42 -27.27 19.82
N THR A 64 -0.40 -26.20 19.71
CA THR A 64 0.10 -24.86 19.41
C THR A 64 -0.78 -23.78 20.02
N SER A 65 -0.20 -22.61 20.26
CA SER A 65 -0.93 -21.35 20.44
C SER A 65 -0.79 -20.54 19.15
N GLN A 66 -1.71 -20.74 18.20
CA GLN A 66 -1.66 -20.13 16.89
C GLN A 66 -2.22 -18.71 16.92
N ARG A 67 -1.45 -17.74 16.46
CA ARG A 67 -1.92 -16.38 16.19
C ARG A 67 -2.85 -16.41 14.98
N CYS A 68 -4.01 -15.78 15.13
CA CYS A 68 -5.05 -15.73 14.10
C CYS A 68 -5.50 -14.29 13.85
N VAL A 69 -5.86 -14.01 12.59
CA VAL A 69 -6.46 -12.73 12.19
C VAL A 69 -7.76 -12.98 11.43
N ARG A 70 -8.86 -12.36 11.91
CA ARG A 70 -10.18 -12.36 11.28
C ARG A 70 -10.61 -10.92 10.98
N ALA A 71 -10.07 -10.38 9.89
CA ALA A 71 -10.34 -9.01 9.45
C ALA A 71 -10.39 -8.96 7.92
N GLY A 72 -11.53 -9.36 7.35
CA GLY A 72 -11.74 -9.44 5.91
C GLY A 72 -11.85 -10.87 5.37
N GLY A 73 -12.40 -11.02 4.17
CA GLY A 73 -12.75 -12.32 3.59
C GLY A 73 -13.99 -12.94 4.22
N LYS A 74 -14.08 -14.28 4.24
CA LYS A 74 -15.23 -15.00 4.80
C LYS A 74 -15.39 -14.86 6.31
N HIS A 75 -14.29 -14.68 7.04
CA HIS A 75 -14.28 -14.50 8.49
C HIS A 75 -13.85 -13.06 8.78
N ASN A 76 -14.82 -12.21 9.12
CA ASN A 76 -14.60 -10.79 9.37
C ASN A 76 -15.28 -10.38 10.68
N ASP A 77 -14.49 -10.23 11.74
CA ASP A 77 -14.97 -9.78 13.06
C ASP A 77 -14.80 -8.27 13.26
N LEU A 78 -14.23 -7.55 12.28
CA LEU A 78 -13.84 -6.14 12.41
C LEU A 78 -14.97 -5.22 12.89
N ASP A 79 -16.20 -5.45 12.38
CA ASP A 79 -17.37 -4.61 12.69
C ASP A 79 -17.87 -4.78 14.13
N ASN A 80 -17.59 -5.94 14.74
CA ASN A 80 -18.00 -6.29 16.10
C ASN A 80 -16.97 -5.86 17.17
N VAL A 81 -15.74 -5.54 16.75
CA VAL A 81 -14.64 -5.18 17.66
C VAL A 81 -14.96 -3.91 18.44
N GLY A 82 -14.85 -3.98 19.76
CA GLY A 82 -15.14 -2.91 20.69
C GLY A 82 -16.62 -2.76 21.07
N TYR A 83 -17.54 -3.46 20.38
CA TYR A 83 -18.99 -3.42 20.63
C TYR A 83 -19.51 -4.67 21.35
N THR A 84 -18.87 -5.81 21.12
CA THR A 84 -19.17 -7.09 21.79
C THR A 84 -18.10 -7.41 22.84
N ALA A 85 -18.40 -8.34 23.75
CA ALA A 85 -17.45 -8.76 24.79
C ALA A 85 -16.36 -9.71 24.27
N ARG A 86 -16.53 -10.35 23.11
CA ARG A 86 -15.82 -11.57 22.68
C ARG A 86 -15.16 -11.55 21.31
N HIS A 87 -15.40 -10.53 20.46
CA HIS A 87 -14.86 -10.46 19.10
C HIS A 87 -13.60 -9.62 19.01
N HIS A 88 -12.62 -10.14 18.27
CA HIS A 88 -11.30 -9.56 18.06
C HIS A 88 -10.85 -9.70 16.61
N THR A 89 -10.10 -8.72 16.10
CA THR A 89 -9.41 -8.88 14.81
C THR A 89 -8.20 -9.81 14.92
N PHE A 90 -7.55 -9.84 16.08
CA PHE A 90 -6.44 -10.72 16.40
C PHE A 90 -6.73 -11.48 17.67
N PHE A 91 -6.49 -12.78 17.67
CA PHE A 91 -6.60 -13.63 18.85
C PHE A 91 -5.61 -14.79 18.76
N GLU A 92 -5.35 -15.44 19.90
CA GLU A 92 -4.58 -16.67 19.94
C GLU A 92 -5.53 -17.86 20.07
N MET A 93 -5.39 -18.82 19.14
CA MET A 93 -6.12 -20.08 19.18
C MET A 93 -5.24 -21.16 19.75
N LEU A 94 -5.58 -21.64 20.94
CA LEU A 94 -4.98 -22.83 21.54
C LEU A 94 -5.56 -24.06 20.89
N GLY A 95 -4.72 -24.90 20.30
CA GLY A 95 -5.15 -26.08 19.57
C GLY A 95 -4.35 -27.33 19.91
N ASN A 96 -5.04 -28.47 19.95
CA ASN A 96 -4.43 -29.78 19.94
C ASN A 96 -4.93 -30.56 18.73
N PHE A 97 -4.04 -31.32 18.12
CA PHE A 97 -4.23 -31.96 16.82
C PHE A 97 -3.83 -33.43 16.90
N SER A 98 -4.61 -34.28 16.21
CA SER A 98 -4.28 -35.67 15.96
C SER A 98 -4.33 -35.97 14.47
N PHE A 99 -3.27 -36.50 13.94
CA PHE A 99 -3.13 -36.88 12.53
C PHE A 99 -3.31 -38.39 12.35
N GLY A 100 -4.51 -38.87 12.75
CA GLY A 100 -4.87 -40.27 12.71
C GLY A 100 -4.22 -41.12 13.81
N ASP A 101 -3.88 -40.53 14.94
CA ASP A 101 -3.37 -41.24 16.14
C ASP A 101 -4.50 -41.54 17.14
N TYR A 102 -5.22 -40.50 17.57
CA TYR A 102 -6.44 -40.62 18.38
C TYR A 102 -7.62 -39.89 17.71
N PHE A 103 -8.81 -40.19 18.18
CA PHE A 103 -10.03 -39.62 17.63
C PHE A 103 -10.98 -39.12 18.73
N LYS A 104 -12.30 -39.27 18.61
CA LYS A 104 -13.31 -38.63 19.45
C LYS A 104 -13.13 -38.86 20.94
N GLU A 105 -12.96 -40.13 21.37
CA GLU A 105 -12.91 -40.48 22.81
C GLU A 105 -11.77 -39.76 23.55
N ASP A 106 -10.56 -39.81 22.99
CA ASP A 106 -9.41 -39.15 23.61
C ASP A 106 -9.47 -37.65 23.50
N ALA A 107 -9.93 -37.12 22.35
CA ALA A 107 -10.08 -35.67 22.18
C ALA A 107 -11.04 -35.07 23.22
N ILE A 108 -12.21 -35.69 23.38
CA ILE A 108 -13.22 -35.30 24.35
C ILE A 108 -12.66 -35.40 25.78
N ARG A 109 -12.00 -36.50 26.09
CA ARG A 109 -11.39 -36.73 27.40
C ARG A 109 -10.31 -35.68 27.71
N PHE A 110 -9.42 -35.37 26.78
CA PHE A 110 -8.40 -34.34 26.97
C PHE A 110 -9.02 -32.99 27.23
N ALA A 111 -9.99 -32.56 26.42
CA ALA A 111 -10.63 -31.29 26.58
C ALA A 111 -11.37 -31.15 27.92
N TRP A 112 -12.16 -32.15 28.29
CA TRP A 112 -12.90 -32.15 29.55
C TRP A 112 -12.00 -32.17 30.78
N THR A 113 -10.96 -33.02 30.79
CA THR A 113 -9.98 -33.07 31.86
C THR A 113 -9.23 -31.74 32.02
N PHE A 114 -8.80 -31.15 30.93
CA PHE A 114 -8.14 -29.84 30.98
C PHE A 114 -9.04 -28.80 31.62
N LEU A 115 -10.30 -28.67 31.16
CA LEU A 115 -11.23 -27.68 31.69
C LEU A 115 -11.61 -27.92 33.15
N THR A 116 -11.91 -29.20 33.52
CA THR A 116 -12.51 -29.48 34.82
C THR A 116 -11.52 -29.87 35.92
N GLU A 117 -10.35 -30.40 35.57
CA GLU A 117 -9.33 -30.84 36.54
C GLU A 117 -8.11 -29.89 36.57
N THR A 118 -7.64 -29.44 35.40
CA THR A 118 -6.51 -28.51 35.34
C THR A 118 -6.95 -27.08 35.63
N LEU A 119 -7.95 -26.56 34.90
CA LEU A 119 -8.50 -25.22 35.11
C LEU A 119 -9.52 -25.14 36.23
N LYS A 120 -10.10 -26.27 36.62
CA LYS A 120 -11.08 -26.41 37.72
C LYS A 120 -12.36 -25.61 37.46
N LEU A 121 -12.82 -25.56 36.23
CA LEU A 121 -14.10 -24.97 35.91
C LEU A 121 -15.26 -25.75 36.52
N PRO A 122 -16.31 -25.09 37.03
CA PRO A 122 -17.51 -25.73 37.53
C PRO A 122 -18.24 -26.48 36.43
N LYS A 123 -18.45 -27.81 36.60
CA LYS A 123 -19.09 -28.69 35.60
C LYS A 123 -20.53 -28.27 35.29
N ASP A 124 -21.24 -27.73 36.27
CA ASP A 124 -22.63 -27.26 36.16
C ASP A 124 -22.77 -25.97 35.31
N ARG A 125 -21.65 -25.27 35.04
CA ARG A 125 -21.60 -24.12 34.14
C ARG A 125 -21.18 -24.47 32.72
N LEU A 126 -20.94 -25.72 32.41
CA LEU A 126 -20.54 -26.17 31.08
C LEU A 126 -21.71 -26.86 30.38
N CYS A 127 -21.98 -26.49 29.14
CA CYS A 127 -22.84 -27.20 28.23
C CYS A 127 -22.11 -27.52 26.91
N VAL A 128 -22.57 -28.56 26.23
CA VAL A 128 -21.92 -29.07 25.02
C VAL A 128 -22.91 -29.15 23.88
N THR A 129 -22.54 -28.59 22.74
CA THR A 129 -23.28 -28.82 21.49
C THR A 129 -22.57 -29.86 20.63
N ILE A 130 -23.35 -30.63 19.89
CA ILE A 130 -22.89 -31.62 18.94
C ILE A 130 -23.68 -31.54 17.64
N TYR A 131 -23.09 -32.04 16.55
CA TYR A 131 -23.82 -32.20 15.32
C TYR A 131 -24.97 -33.21 15.50
N GLU A 132 -26.17 -32.90 14.99
CA GLU A 132 -27.41 -33.63 15.30
C GLU A 132 -27.32 -35.12 15.10
N THR A 133 -26.61 -35.60 14.09
CA THR A 133 -26.45 -37.00 13.71
C THR A 133 -25.21 -37.68 14.31
N ASP A 134 -24.42 -36.98 15.13
CA ASP A 134 -23.22 -37.55 15.75
C ASP A 134 -23.53 -38.27 17.07
N ASP A 135 -24.17 -39.43 16.97
CA ASP A 135 -24.56 -40.23 18.10
C ASP A 135 -23.37 -40.77 18.90
N GLU A 136 -22.23 -41.04 18.23
CA GLU A 136 -21.00 -41.47 18.89
C GLU A 136 -20.47 -40.39 19.85
N ALA A 137 -20.44 -39.13 19.40
CA ALA A 137 -20.03 -38.03 20.29
C ALA A 137 -21.02 -37.86 21.45
N TYR A 138 -22.34 -37.99 21.19
CA TYR A 138 -23.36 -37.94 22.25
C TYR A 138 -23.13 -39.01 23.34
N GLU A 139 -22.89 -40.27 22.94
CA GLU A 139 -22.63 -41.37 23.87
C GLU A 139 -21.33 -41.13 24.67
N LEU A 140 -20.27 -40.72 24.02
CA LEU A 140 -19.00 -40.37 24.68
C LEU A 140 -19.17 -39.29 25.74
N TRP A 141 -19.83 -38.21 25.41
CA TRP A 141 -20.11 -37.12 26.35
C TRP A 141 -20.98 -37.52 27.53
N THR A 142 -22.08 -38.28 27.27
CA THR A 142 -23.01 -38.63 28.35
C THR A 142 -22.59 -39.86 29.18
N GLN A 143 -22.10 -40.90 28.51
CA GLN A 143 -21.82 -42.17 29.20
C GLN A 143 -20.40 -42.29 29.72
N LYS A 144 -19.41 -41.76 28.97
CA LYS A 144 -17.99 -41.83 29.35
C LYS A 144 -17.54 -40.66 30.22
N ILE A 145 -17.93 -39.45 29.80
CA ILE A 145 -17.55 -38.19 30.49
C ILE A 145 -18.53 -37.90 31.64
N GLY A 146 -19.82 -38.24 31.44
CA GLY A 146 -20.85 -38.05 32.45
C GLY A 146 -21.45 -36.64 32.42
N VAL A 147 -21.44 -35.95 31.27
CA VAL A 147 -22.21 -34.71 31.09
C VAL A 147 -23.70 -35.02 31.16
N ALA A 148 -24.42 -34.26 31.97
CA ALA A 148 -25.86 -34.45 32.15
C ALA A 148 -26.60 -34.24 30.83
N PRO A 149 -27.58 -35.10 30.47
CA PRO A 149 -28.30 -34.97 29.19
C PRO A 149 -28.93 -33.59 28.95
N GLU A 150 -29.36 -32.89 30.00
CA GLU A 150 -29.89 -31.54 29.92
C GLU A 150 -28.86 -30.50 29.53
N ASN A 151 -27.57 -30.79 29.62
CA ASN A 151 -26.46 -29.92 29.18
C ASN A 151 -25.88 -30.34 27.82
N MET A 152 -26.51 -31.31 27.14
CA MET A 152 -26.20 -31.71 25.77
C MET A 152 -27.22 -31.14 24.78
N ILE A 153 -26.73 -30.48 23.75
CA ILE A 153 -27.56 -29.80 22.74
C ILE A 153 -27.18 -30.34 21.36
N ARG A 154 -28.18 -30.77 20.60
CA ARG A 154 -28.01 -31.24 19.21
C ARG A 154 -28.34 -30.11 18.26
N ILE A 155 -27.44 -29.79 17.36
CA ILE A 155 -27.59 -28.73 16.33
C ILE A 155 -27.55 -29.40 14.95
N GLY A 156 -28.61 -29.25 14.19
CA GLY A 156 -28.72 -29.74 12.81
C GLY A 156 -28.23 -28.72 11.79
N ASP A 157 -28.62 -28.95 10.54
CA ASP A 157 -28.29 -28.07 9.41
C ASP A 157 -29.07 -26.75 9.51
N ASN A 158 -28.61 -25.83 10.28
CA ASN A 158 -29.28 -24.56 10.59
C ASN A 158 -28.86 -23.37 9.70
N LYS A 159 -27.91 -23.57 8.75
CA LYS A 159 -27.39 -22.53 7.84
C LYS A 159 -27.81 -22.72 6.38
N GLY A 160 -28.89 -23.45 6.12
CA GLY A 160 -29.60 -23.48 4.83
C GLY A 160 -29.06 -24.45 3.78
N GLY A 161 -28.33 -25.49 4.16
CA GLY A 161 -27.85 -26.54 3.24
C GLY A 161 -27.34 -27.77 3.99
N ALA A 162 -27.14 -28.88 3.30
CA ALA A 162 -26.55 -30.09 3.88
C ALA A 162 -25.14 -29.82 4.40
N PHE A 163 -24.87 -30.26 5.63
CA PHE A 163 -23.62 -29.97 6.35
C PHE A 163 -23.35 -28.47 6.62
N ALA A 164 -24.33 -27.61 6.46
CA ALA A 164 -24.27 -26.20 6.80
C ALA A 164 -24.82 -25.99 8.23
N SER A 165 -24.01 -26.27 9.23
CA SER A 165 -24.36 -26.25 10.65
C SER A 165 -23.29 -25.55 11.47
N ASP A 166 -23.66 -24.98 12.62
CA ASP A 166 -22.70 -24.53 13.62
C ASP A 166 -21.83 -25.68 14.12
N ASN A 167 -22.41 -26.87 14.26
CA ASN A 167 -21.66 -28.06 14.69
C ASN A 167 -21.12 -28.93 13.54
N PHE A 168 -20.98 -28.34 12.32
CA PHE A 168 -20.21 -28.97 11.24
C PHE A 168 -19.18 -27.98 10.69
N TRP A 169 -17.95 -28.15 11.12
CA TRP A 169 -16.87 -27.22 10.81
C TRP A 169 -16.29 -27.47 9.41
N GLN A 170 -16.01 -26.40 8.71
CA GLN A 170 -15.31 -26.40 7.42
C GLN A 170 -14.41 -25.14 7.30
N MET A 171 -13.22 -25.33 6.76
CA MET A 171 -12.24 -24.24 6.62
C MET A 171 -12.64 -23.23 5.55
N GLY A 172 -13.22 -23.70 4.46
CA GLY A 172 -13.63 -22.90 3.32
C GLY A 172 -14.62 -23.67 2.44
N ASP A 173 -14.69 -23.32 1.14
CA ASP A 173 -15.55 -24.03 0.20
C ASP A 173 -15.03 -25.44 -0.11
N THR A 174 -13.74 -25.67 0.12
CA THR A 174 -13.03 -26.96 -0.09
C THR A 174 -12.06 -27.21 1.04
N GLY A 175 -11.70 -28.48 1.22
CA GLY A 175 -10.67 -28.90 2.18
C GLY A 175 -11.22 -29.73 3.35
N PRO A 176 -10.39 -30.01 4.36
CA PRO A 176 -10.76 -30.84 5.51
C PRO A 176 -11.95 -30.28 6.26
N CYS A 177 -12.89 -31.13 6.63
CA CYS A 177 -14.10 -30.77 7.36
C CYS A 177 -14.67 -31.98 8.15
N GLY A 178 -15.59 -31.69 9.05
CA GLY A 178 -16.27 -32.71 9.81
C GLY A 178 -17.17 -32.16 10.92
N PRO A 179 -17.97 -33.04 11.56
CA PRO A 179 -18.78 -32.69 12.71
C PRO A 179 -17.91 -32.23 13.87
N CYS A 180 -18.43 -31.36 14.71
CA CYS A 180 -17.73 -30.89 15.89
C CYS A 180 -18.59 -30.91 17.15
N SER A 181 -17.90 -30.93 18.29
CA SER A 181 -18.48 -30.64 19.60
C SER A 181 -17.96 -29.33 20.09
N GLU A 182 -18.85 -28.43 20.49
CA GLU A 182 -18.48 -27.14 21.07
C GLU A 182 -18.82 -27.11 22.56
N ILE A 183 -17.88 -26.62 23.36
CA ILE A 183 -18.08 -26.47 24.80
C ILE A 183 -18.34 -25.00 25.09
N PHE A 184 -19.46 -24.73 25.76
CA PHE A 184 -19.90 -23.38 26.16
C PHE A 184 -19.79 -23.23 27.67
N TYR A 185 -19.50 -22.00 28.09
CA TYR A 185 -19.50 -21.60 29.50
C TYR A 185 -20.68 -20.64 29.81
N ASP A 186 -21.47 -20.94 30.83
CA ASP A 186 -22.54 -20.08 31.33
C ASP A 186 -21.97 -19.04 32.30
N HIS A 187 -21.90 -17.79 31.89
CA HIS A 187 -21.47 -16.65 32.73
C HIS A 187 -22.49 -16.30 33.81
N GLY A 188 -23.69 -16.85 33.77
CA GLY A 188 -24.73 -16.64 34.78
C GLY A 188 -25.88 -15.80 34.28
N ASP A 189 -27.00 -15.85 35.01
CA ASP A 189 -28.30 -15.25 34.64
C ASP A 189 -28.35 -13.72 34.70
N HIS A 190 -27.31 -13.10 35.26
CA HIS A 190 -27.14 -11.65 35.23
C HIS A 190 -26.67 -11.11 33.87
N ILE A 191 -26.23 -12.00 32.96
CA ILE A 191 -25.84 -11.68 31.59
C ILE A 191 -27.00 -12.10 30.68
N TRP A 192 -27.36 -11.22 29.73
CA TRP A 192 -28.35 -11.54 28.73
C TRP A 192 -27.87 -12.56 27.71
N GLY A 193 -28.70 -13.52 27.36
CA GLY A 193 -28.44 -14.55 26.37
C GLY A 193 -29.09 -15.88 26.72
N GLY A 194 -29.40 -16.66 25.69
CA GLY A 194 -29.95 -18.01 25.77
C GLY A 194 -28.90 -19.10 25.57
N ARG A 195 -29.30 -20.36 25.81
CA ARG A 195 -28.50 -21.53 25.47
C ARG A 195 -28.35 -21.64 23.93
N PRO A 196 -27.23 -22.23 23.44
CA PRO A 196 -27.11 -22.59 22.02
C PRO A 196 -28.34 -23.31 21.50
N GLY A 197 -28.79 -23.00 20.28
CA GLY A 197 -30.01 -23.52 19.68
C GLY A 197 -31.30 -22.80 20.11
N THR A 198 -31.22 -21.74 20.89
CA THR A 198 -32.37 -20.88 21.27
C THR A 198 -32.34 -19.54 20.53
N PRO A 199 -33.50 -18.84 20.44
CA PRO A 199 -33.54 -17.52 19.77
C PRO A 199 -32.62 -16.45 20.36
N GLU A 200 -32.22 -16.60 21.62
CA GLU A 200 -31.34 -15.65 22.32
C GLU A 200 -29.86 -16.15 22.39
N GLU A 201 -29.48 -17.11 21.58
CA GLU A 201 -28.12 -17.68 21.57
C GLU A 201 -27.00 -16.69 21.20
N ASP A 202 -27.35 -15.60 20.47
CA ASP A 202 -26.41 -14.51 20.12
C ASP A 202 -25.99 -13.67 21.33
N GLY A 203 -26.64 -13.86 22.49
CA GLY A 203 -26.29 -13.15 23.72
C GLY A 203 -24.92 -13.55 24.29
N ASP A 204 -24.43 -12.76 25.24
CA ASP A 204 -23.10 -12.94 25.84
C ASP A 204 -23.10 -13.84 27.11
N ARG A 205 -24.22 -14.50 27.44
CA ARG A 205 -24.31 -15.40 28.61
C ARG A 205 -23.61 -16.73 28.38
N PHE A 206 -23.94 -17.42 27.28
CA PHE A 206 -23.33 -18.69 26.91
C PHE A 206 -22.29 -18.46 25.84
N ILE A 207 -21.02 -18.49 26.21
CA ILE A 207 -19.90 -18.24 25.29
C ILE A 207 -19.21 -19.55 24.96
N GLU A 208 -19.10 -19.86 23.69
CA GLU A 208 -18.26 -20.95 23.20
C GLU A 208 -16.81 -20.70 23.61
N ILE A 209 -16.24 -21.66 24.33
CA ILE A 209 -14.87 -21.59 24.82
C ILE A 209 -13.93 -22.56 24.10
N TRP A 210 -14.45 -23.67 23.57
CA TRP A 210 -13.64 -24.66 22.86
C TRP A 210 -14.44 -25.37 21.78
N ASN A 211 -13.90 -25.42 20.56
CA ASN A 211 -14.45 -26.23 19.47
C ASN A 211 -13.55 -27.45 19.25
N ILE A 212 -14.11 -28.66 19.21
CA ILE A 212 -13.42 -29.91 18.98
C ILE A 212 -13.95 -30.50 17.68
N VAL A 213 -13.16 -30.40 16.62
CA VAL A 213 -13.57 -30.85 15.27
C VAL A 213 -13.05 -32.26 14.99
N PHE A 214 -13.97 -33.11 14.57
CA PHE A 214 -13.67 -34.48 14.14
C PHE A 214 -13.54 -34.52 12.63
N MET A 215 -12.34 -34.26 12.15
CA MET A 215 -12.01 -34.21 10.74
C MET A 215 -12.14 -35.58 10.09
N GLN A 216 -13.16 -35.74 9.24
CA GLN A 216 -13.49 -37.01 8.59
C GLN A 216 -13.48 -36.92 7.09
N TYR A 217 -13.73 -35.72 6.54
CA TYR A 217 -13.96 -35.52 5.11
C TYR A 217 -13.04 -34.45 4.52
N ASN A 218 -12.82 -34.56 3.21
CA ASN A 218 -12.21 -33.55 2.36
C ASN A 218 -13.28 -33.09 1.35
N ARG A 219 -13.84 -31.90 1.54
CA ARG A 219 -14.84 -31.34 0.65
C ARG A 219 -14.22 -30.87 -0.65
N GLN A 220 -14.77 -31.34 -1.77
CA GLN A 220 -14.33 -30.99 -3.11
C GLN A 220 -15.05 -29.72 -3.62
N ALA A 221 -14.58 -29.16 -4.75
CA ALA A 221 -15.15 -27.95 -5.36
C ALA A 221 -16.60 -28.11 -5.84
N ASP A 222 -17.01 -29.33 -6.18
CA ASP A 222 -18.37 -29.71 -6.55
C ASP A 222 -19.29 -30.01 -5.34
N GLY A 223 -18.72 -29.94 -4.12
CA GLY A 223 -19.41 -30.21 -2.85
C GLY A 223 -19.36 -31.67 -2.41
N GLU A 224 -18.71 -32.58 -3.17
CA GLU A 224 -18.54 -33.99 -2.77
C GLU A 224 -17.67 -34.07 -1.51
N MET A 225 -18.07 -35.01 -0.61
CA MET A 225 -17.41 -35.24 0.69
C MET A 225 -16.60 -36.54 0.62
N LEU A 226 -15.33 -36.43 0.23
CA LEU A 226 -14.43 -37.58 0.19
C LEU A 226 -13.87 -37.86 1.60
N PRO A 227 -13.75 -39.15 2.03
CA PRO A 227 -13.12 -39.46 3.29
C PRO A 227 -11.66 -38.99 3.34
N LEU A 228 -11.20 -38.43 4.47
CA LEU A 228 -9.78 -38.21 4.72
C LEU A 228 -9.01 -39.56 4.78
N PRO A 229 -7.69 -39.54 4.48
CA PRO A 229 -6.84 -40.73 4.60
C PRO A 229 -6.91 -41.39 5.97
N LYS A 230 -7.09 -40.57 7.00
CA LYS A 230 -7.30 -41.03 8.39
C LYS A 230 -8.24 -40.06 9.11
N PRO A 231 -9.17 -40.54 9.96
CA PRO A 231 -9.88 -39.69 10.88
C PRO A 231 -8.91 -38.93 11.78
N SER A 232 -9.09 -37.62 11.88
CA SER A 232 -8.16 -36.71 12.52
C SER A 232 -8.89 -35.75 13.46
N VAL A 233 -8.17 -35.09 14.35
CA VAL A 233 -8.74 -34.14 15.30
C VAL A 233 -8.07 -32.76 15.11
N ASP A 234 -8.90 -31.75 14.99
CA ASP A 234 -8.53 -30.34 15.09
C ASP A 234 -9.30 -29.72 16.26
N THR A 235 -8.65 -28.91 17.08
CA THR A 235 -9.36 -28.18 18.12
C THR A 235 -8.95 -26.73 18.17
N GLY A 236 -9.89 -25.87 18.61
CA GLY A 236 -9.64 -24.45 18.76
C GLY A 236 -10.29 -23.87 20.01
N MET A 237 -9.45 -23.38 20.94
CA MET A 237 -9.88 -22.66 22.15
C MET A 237 -9.32 -21.23 22.10
N GLY A 238 -10.17 -20.21 22.06
CA GLY A 238 -9.72 -18.82 22.13
C GLY A 238 -9.13 -18.49 23.49
N ILE A 239 -7.83 -18.13 23.53
CA ILE A 239 -7.16 -17.86 24.81
C ILE A 239 -7.80 -16.67 25.54
N GLU A 240 -8.25 -15.67 24.81
CA GLU A 240 -8.90 -14.49 25.39
C GLU A 240 -10.20 -14.84 26.12
N ARG A 241 -11.00 -15.77 25.54
CA ARG A 241 -12.26 -16.23 26.15
C ARG A 241 -12.01 -17.01 27.43
N ILE A 242 -11.10 -17.98 27.40
CA ILE A 242 -10.79 -18.78 28.61
C ILE A 242 -10.04 -17.94 29.66
N ALA A 243 -9.21 -16.97 29.24
CA ALA A 243 -8.56 -16.06 30.18
C ALA A 243 -9.57 -15.17 30.93
N ALA A 244 -10.63 -14.70 30.25
CA ALA A 244 -11.69 -13.94 30.91
C ALA A 244 -12.35 -14.75 32.03
N ILE A 245 -12.68 -15.98 31.77
CA ILE A 245 -13.26 -16.89 32.80
C ILE A 245 -12.28 -17.11 33.96
N MET A 246 -11.02 -17.39 33.65
CA MET A 246 -10.00 -17.69 34.68
C MET A 246 -9.65 -16.47 35.53
N GLN A 247 -9.75 -15.28 34.99
CA GLN A 247 -9.54 -14.01 35.68
C GLN A 247 -10.81 -13.47 36.34
N GLY A 248 -11.96 -14.18 36.19
CA GLY A 248 -13.23 -13.84 36.84
C GLY A 248 -13.90 -12.60 36.25
N VAL A 249 -13.70 -12.34 34.98
CA VAL A 249 -14.30 -11.22 34.22
C VAL A 249 -15.17 -11.75 33.09
N HIS A 250 -16.10 -10.93 32.61
CA HIS A 250 -17.01 -11.31 31.53
C HIS A 250 -16.46 -10.92 30.16
N SER A 251 -15.97 -9.71 30.03
CA SER A 251 -15.46 -9.20 28.75
C SER A 251 -13.99 -9.57 28.54
N ASN A 252 -13.65 -10.03 27.35
CA ASN A 252 -12.25 -10.27 26.96
C ASN A 252 -11.40 -9.00 27.11
N TYR A 253 -12.01 -7.80 26.98
CA TYR A 253 -11.32 -6.52 27.16
C TYR A 253 -10.93 -6.22 28.61
N GLU A 254 -11.36 -7.04 29.56
CA GLU A 254 -11.03 -6.93 30.97
C GLU A 254 -9.92 -7.90 31.41
N ILE A 255 -9.34 -8.70 30.52
CA ILE A 255 -8.19 -9.54 30.83
C ILE A 255 -6.89 -8.74 30.94
N ASP A 256 -5.89 -9.32 31.53
CA ASP A 256 -4.58 -8.72 31.82
C ASP A 256 -3.94 -8.02 30.64
N ILE A 257 -3.96 -8.64 29.42
CA ILE A 257 -3.39 -8.08 28.18
C ILE A 257 -4.13 -6.79 27.79
N PHE A 258 -5.47 -6.84 27.73
CA PHE A 258 -6.26 -5.70 27.29
C PHE A 258 -6.28 -4.58 28.31
N LYS A 259 -6.36 -4.88 29.60
CA LYS A 259 -6.28 -3.86 30.68
C LYS A 259 -5.03 -3.00 30.55
N GLN A 260 -3.86 -3.63 30.32
CA GLN A 260 -2.61 -2.89 30.20
C GLN A 260 -2.55 -2.07 28.91
N LEU A 261 -3.02 -2.60 27.77
CA LEU A 261 -3.07 -1.88 26.49
C LEU A 261 -4.04 -0.71 26.55
N ILE A 262 -5.24 -0.88 27.15
CA ILE A 262 -6.25 0.16 27.35
C ILE A 262 -5.70 1.26 28.26
N ALA A 263 -5.11 0.90 29.41
CA ALA A 263 -4.52 1.86 30.33
C ALA A 263 -3.40 2.67 29.69
N LYS A 264 -2.51 2.01 28.91
CA LYS A 264 -1.42 2.69 28.19
C LYS A 264 -1.94 3.60 27.09
N THR A 265 -2.97 3.17 26.36
CA THR A 265 -3.62 4.01 25.35
C THR A 265 -4.22 5.26 25.98
N ALA A 266 -4.95 5.09 27.09
CA ALA A 266 -5.55 6.19 27.83
C ALA A 266 -4.50 7.17 28.39
N GLU A 267 -3.38 6.64 28.91
CA GLU A 267 -2.23 7.45 29.36
C GLU A 267 -1.64 8.30 28.23
N ILE A 268 -1.39 7.70 27.05
CA ILE A 268 -0.78 8.40 25.90
C ILE A 268 -1.71 9.49 25.37
N ILE A 269 -3.02 9.24 25.31
CA ILE A 269 -3.99 10.19 24.75
C ILE A 269 -4.44 11.21 25.81
N GLY A 270 -4.35 10.87 27.10
CA GLY A 270 -4.81 11.73 28.21
C GLY A 270 -6.29 11.54 28.53
N VAL A 271 -6.83 10.32 28.40
CA VAL A 271 -8.24 9.97 28.70
C VAL A 271 -8.34 9.32 30.06
N SER A 272 -9.34 9.69 30.86
CA SER A 272 -9.59 9.12 32.19
C SER A 272 -10.65 8.00 32.18
N ASP A 273 -11.54 7.97 31.20
CA ASP A 273 -12.60 6.96 31.08
C ASP A 273 -12.03 5.71 30.39
N LEU A 274 -11.66 4.69 31.18
CA LEU A 274 -11.12 3.41 30.67
C LEU A 274 -12.17 2.49 30.06
N GLU A 275 -13.45 2.74 30.28
CA GLU A 275 -14.56 1.94 29.73
C GLU A 275 -14.96 2.37 28.31
N ASN A 276 -14.33 3.41 27.79
CA ASN A 276 -14.65 3.94 26.47
C ASN A 276 -14.35 2.90 25.36
N LYS A 277 -15.36 2.61 24.55
CA LYS A 277 -15.29 1.62 23.47
C LYS A 277 -14.15 1.89 22.47
N SER A 278 -13.79 3.14 22.25
CA SER A 278 -12.68 3.51 21.37
C SER A 278 -11.33 3.00 21.87
N LEU A 279 -11.12 2.94 23.19
CA LEU A 279 -9.92 2.35 23.78
C LEU A 279 -9.82 0.85 23.52
N ARG A 280 -10.96 0.13 23.57
CA ARG A 280 -11.05 -1.30 23.26
C ARG A 280 -10.68 -1.58 21.80
N VAL A 281 -11.20 -0.78 20.87
CA VAL A 281 -10.85 -0.86 19.45
C VAL A 281 -9.35 -0.66 19.21
N ILE A 282 -8.76 0.36 19.83
CA ILE A 282 -7.32 0.65 19.69
C ILE A 282 -6.48 -0.50 20.25
N ALA A 283 -6.85 -1.02 21.43
CA ALA A 283 -6.14 -2.12 22.09
C ALA A 283 -6.21 -3.44 21.31
N ASP A 284 -7.32 -3.72 20.63
CA ASP A 284 -7.44 -4.84 19.70
C ASP A 284 -6.57 -4.63 18.47
N HIS A 285 -6.70 -3.48 17.83
CA HIS A 285 -6.08 -3.20 16.54
C HIS A 285 -4.56 -3.11 16.60
N ILE A 286 -3.96 -2.69 17.71
CA ILE A 286 -2.50 -2.71 17.84
C ILE A 286 -1.94 -4.13 17.78
N ARG A 287 -2.67 -5.13 18.28
CA ARG A 287 -2.27 -6.54 18.22
C ARG A 287 -2.23 -7.01 16.77
N SER A 288 -3.33 -6.88 16.04
CA SER A 288 -3.41 -7.28 14.63
C SER A 288 -2.40 -6.56 13.76
N CYS A 289 -2.30 -5.23 13.87
CA CYS A 289 -1.40 -4.43 13.03
C CYS A 289 0.07 -4.74 13.28
N ALA A 290 0.49 -4.84 14.55
CA ALA A 290 1.88 -5.08 14.88
C ALA A 290 2.35 -6.48 14.44
N PHE A 291 1.55 -7.52 14.66
CA PHE A 291 1.92 -8.88 14.25
C PHE A 291 1.84 -9.07 12.72
N LEU A 292 0.89 -8.44 12.02
CA LEU A 292 0.85 -8.47 10.56
C LEU A 292 2.10 -7.82 9.95
N ILE A 293 2.54 -6.68 10.47
CA ILE A 293 3.77 -6.02 10.01
C ILE A 293 5.00 -6.87 10.35
N ALA A 294 5.05 -7.46 11.54
CA ALA A 294 6.14 -8.38 11.93
C ALA A 294 6.24 -9.58 10.99
N ASP A 295 5.11 -10.07 10.49
CA ASP A 295 5.02 -11.17 9.52
C ASP A 295 5.14 -10.68 8.04
N GLY A 296 5.57 -9.42 7.80
CA GLY A 296 5.94 -8.89 6.50
C GLY A 296 4.81 -8.22 5.71
N VAL A 297 3.61 -8.06 6.28
CA VAL A 297 2.53 -7.30 5.63
C VAL A 297 2.77 -5.80 5.81
N MET A 298 2.85 -5.06 4.71
CA MET A 298 2.97 -3.59 4.76
C MET A 298 1.67 -2.92 4.30
N PRO A 299 1.33 -1.73 4.84
CA PRO A 299 0.16 -0.99 4.41
C PRO A 299 0.21 -0.70 2.90
N SER A 300 -0.83 -1.08 2.15
CA SER A 300 -0.91 -0.88 0.70
C SER A 300 -2.36 -0.59 0.27
N ASN A 301 -2.59 -0.41 -1.04
CA ASN A 301 -3.94 -0.16 -1.58
C ASN A 301 -4.71 -1.44 -1.94
N GLU A 302 -4.06 -2.60 -1.89
CA GLU A 302 -4.62 -3.86 -2.35
C GLU A 302 -4.32 -5.02 -1.40
N GLY A 303 -5.11 -6.08 -1.46
CA GLY A 303 -4.89 -7.33 -0.78
C GLY A 303 -4.71 -7.20 0.74
N ARG A 304 -3.78 -7.95 1.30
CA ARG A 304 -3.49 -7.98 2.75
C ARG A 304 -3.09 -6.63 3.31
N GLY A 305 -2.31 -5.86 2.54
CA GLY A 305 -1.85 -4.53 2.96
C GLY A 305 -2.98 -3.51 3.03
N TYR A 306 -4.01 -3.64 2.20
CA TYR A 306 -5.22 -2.83 2.29
C TYR A 306 -5.99 -3.09 3.58
N VAL A 307 -6.16 -4.37 3.94
CA VAL A 307 -6.83 -4.74 5.21
C VAL A 307 -6.05 -4.19 6.41
N LEU A 308 -4.73 -4.36 6.43
CA LEU A 308 -3.87 -3.78 7.47
C LEU A 308 -4.03 -2.26 7.57
N ARG A 309 -3.98 -1.55 6.45
CA ARG A 309 -4.19 -0.10 6.39
C ARG A 309 -5.54 0.31 6.95
N ARG A 310 -6.58 -0.43 6.62
CA ARG A 310 -7.96 -0.21 7.11
C ARG A 310 -8.02 -0.29 8.63
N ILE A 311 -7.40 -1.32 9.23
CA ILE A 311 -7.33 -1.50 10.68
C ILE A 311 -6.55 -0.36 11.35
N ILE A 312 -5.38 0.03 10.80
CA ILE A 312 -4.59 1.16 11.32
C ILE A 312 -5.43 2.44 11.32
N ARG A 313 -6.06 2.76 10.18
CA ARG A 313 -6.87 3.98 10.04
C ARG A 313 -8.07 4.01 10.98
N ARG A 314 -8.69 2.85 11.22
CA ARG A 314 -9.77 2.72 12.19
C ARG A 314 -9.27 3.03 13.61
N ALA A 315 -8.13 2.50 14.01
CA ALA A 315 -7.51 2.82 15.30
C ALA A 315 -7.17 4.31 15.45
N VAL A 316 -6.57 4.92 14.40
CA VAL A 316 -6.22 6.34 14.37
C VAL A 316 -7.47 7.24 14.50
N ARG A 317 -8.56 6.90 13.81
CA ARG A 317 -9.84 7.61 13.94
C ARG A 317 -10.38 7.53 15.36
N HIS A 318 -10.36 6.34 15.99
CA HIS A 318 -10.80 6.18 17.36
C HIS A 318 -9.93 6.98 18.34
N GLY A 319 -8.62 7.09 18.10
CA GLY A 319 -7.74 7.97 18.84
C GLY A 319 -8.07 9.45 18.67
N ASN A 320 -8.34 9.88 17.44
CA ASN A 320 -8.79 11.25 17.16
C ASN A 320 -10.12 11.56 17.86
N LYS A 321 -11.08 10.62 17.86
CA LYS A 321 -12.35 10.75 18.61
C LYS A 321 -12.13 10.92 20.12
N LEU A 322 -11.04 10.34 20.67
CA LEU A 322 -10.64 10.49 22.06
C LEU A 322 -9.81 11.75 22.33
N GLY A 323 -9.49 12.54 21.28
CA GLY A 323 -8.76 13.81 21.40
C GLY A 323 -7.27 13.72 21.09
N ALA A 324 -6.77 12.61 20.54
CA ALA A 324 -5.39 12.51 20.08
C ALA A 324 -5.14 13.48 18.91
N THR A 325 -4.15 14.36 19.07
CA THR A 325 -3.70 15.33 18.04
C THR A 325 -2.42 14.91 17.35
N ASP A 326 -1.61 14.11 18.03
CA ASP A 326 -0.32 13.61 17.54
C ASP A 326 -0.36 12.11 17.31
N ALA A 327 0.60 11.60 16.52
CA ALA A 327 0.77 10.17 16.32
C ALA A 327 1.02 9.45 17.66
N PHE A 328 0.20 8.48 17.97
CA PHE A 328 0.18 7.78 19.26
C PHE A 328 0.21 6.26 19.13
N PHE A 329 -0.38 5.71 18.07
CA PHE A 329 -0.67 4.28 17.92
C PHE A 329 0.60 3.43 17.94
N TYR A 330 1.64 3.86 17.23
CA TYR A 330 2.95 3.18 17.22
C TYR A 330 3.60 3.09 18.60
N LYS A 331 3.28 4.03 19.54
CA LYS A 331 3.83 4.05 20.89
C LYS A 331 3.32 2.91 21.78
N LEU A 332 2.31 2.18 21.32
CA LEU A 332 1.75 1.00 22.01
C LEU A 332 2.56 -0.27 21.78
N VAL A 333 3.42 -0.33 20.76
CA VAL A 333 4.19 -1.51 20.41
C VAL A 333 5.07 -2.04 21.55
N PRO A 334 5.81 -1.21 22.31
CA PRO A 334 6.57 -1.70 23.46
C PRO A 334 5.70 -2.33 24.54
N THR A 335 4.55 -1.75 24.81
CA THR A 335 3.58 -2.31 25.77
C THR A 335 3.02 -3.64 25.29
N LEU A 336 2.67 -3.73 24.01
CA LEU A 336 2.21 -4.98 23.39
C LEU A 336 3.26 -6.10 23.54
N ILE A 337 4.53 -5.81 23.25
CA ILE A 337 5.63 -6.79 23.42
C ILE A 337 5.71 -7.26 24.87
N SER A 338 5.58 -6.33 25.82
CA SER A 338 5.64 -6.66 27.25
C SER A 338 4.50 -7.57 27.70
N VAL A 339 3.26 -7.27 27.26
CA VAL A 339 2.07 -8.06 27.71
C VAL A 339 1.94 -9.41 27.01
N MET A 340 2.46 -9.53 25.79
CA MET A 340 2.43 -10.77 25.03
C MET A 340 3.58 -11.74 25.44
N GLY A 341 4.64 -11.22 26.04
CA GLY A 341 5.78 -12.00 26.53
C GLY A 341 6.44 -12.82 25.42
N ASP A 342 6.65 -14.12 25.66
CA ASP A 342 7.31 -15.02 24.68
C ASP A 342 6.53 -15.18 23.36
N ALA A 343 5.21 -14.98 23.37
CA ALA A 343 4.42 -14.98 22.13
C ALA A 343 4.77 -13.81 21.20
N ALA A 344 5.50 -12.79 21.70
CA ALA A 344 5.94 -11.63 20.94
C ALA A 344 7.40 -11.72 20.44
N ASN A 345 8.08 -12.85 20.52
CA ASN A 345 9.50 -12.96 20.17
C ASN A 345 9.83 -12.44 18.76
N GLY A 346 9.05 -12.80 17.74
CA GLY A 346 9.20 -12.28 16.37
C GLY A 346 8.95 -10.77 16.28
N LEU A 347 7.93 -10.26 16.98
CA LEU A 347 7.60 -8.85 17.05
C LEU A 347 8.72 -8.03 17.74
N LYS A 348 9.33 -8.58 18.79
CA LYS A 348 10.46 -7.93 19.48
C LYS A 348 11.66 -7.72 18.55
N GLN A 349 11.95 -8.68 17.67
CA GLN A 349 13.04 -8.58 16.71
C GLN A 349 12.77 -7.51 15.63
N THR A 350 11.51 -7.28 15.28
CA THR A 350 11.08 -6.34 14.22
C THR A 350 10.51 -5.05 14.77
N GLN A 351 10.58 -4.79 16.08
CA GLN A 351 9.95 -3.65 16.78
C GLN A 351 10.16 -2.31 16.06
N ALA A 352 11.41 -1.98 15.73
CA ALA A 352 11.75 -0.69 15.09
C ALA A 352 11.08 -0.51 13.72
N ILE A 353 10.94 -1.61 12.94
CA ILE A 353 10.26 -1.60 11.64
C ILE A 353 8.77 -1.41 11.84
N VAL A 354 8.18 -2.12 12.80
CA VAL A 354 6.75 -2.04 13.12
C VAL A 354 6.37 -0.63 13.58
N GLU A 355 7.10 -0.05 14.54
CA GLU A 355 6.87 1.31 15.02
C GLU A 355 6.98 2.33 13.89
N LYS A 356 7.97 2.20 13.02
CA LYS A 356 8.19 3.11 11.90
C LYS A 356 7.08 3.01 10.85
N ALA A 357 6.66 1.80 10.51
CA ALA A 357 5.58 1.56 9.55
C ALA A 357 4.22 2.09 10.06
N LEU A 358 3.89 1.82 11.33
CA LEU A 358 2.69 2.33 11.97
C LEU A 358 2.69 3.86 12.02
N LYS A 359 3.80 4.46 12.47
CA LYS A 359 3.94 5.92 12.54
C LYS A 359 3.78 6.59 11.19
N ALA A 360 4.40 6.03 10.14
CA ALA A 360 4.33 6.59 8.79
C ALA A 360 2.89 6.57 8.23
N GLU A 361 2.14 5.48 8.40
CA GLU A 361 0.74 5.38 7.95
C GLU A 361 -0.18 6.27 8.80
N GLU A 362 0.06 6.36 10.11
CA GLU A 362 -0.67 7.23 11.03
C GLU A 362 -0.50 8.71 10.66
N GLU A 363 0.73 9.18 10.47
CA GLU A 363 1.03 10.56 10.06
C GLU A 363 0.49 10.88 8.66
N GLN A 364 0.54 9.92 7.75
CA GLN A 364 -0.04 10.08 6.40
C GLN A 364 -1.55 10.21 6.47
N PHE A 365 -2.21 9.36 7.25
CA PHE A 365 -3.67 9.38 7.39
C PHE A 365 -4.15 10.63 8.12
N ALA A 366 -3.45 11.09 9.16
CA ALA A 366 -3.81 12.30 9.91
C ALA A 366 -3.97 13.53 8.99
N ARG A 367 -3.14 13.65 7.94
CA ARG A 367 -3.23 14.75 6.94
C ARG A 367 -4.52 14.73 6.12
N THR A 368 -5.14 13.57 5.93
CA THR A 368 -6.35 13.38 5.13
C THR A 368 -7.60 13.19 5.97
N LEU A 369 -7.44 12.73 7.21
CA LEU A 369 -8.54 12.43 8.13
C LEU A 369 -9.40 13.67 8.42
N GLU A 370 -8.78 14.78 8.78
CA GLU A 370 -9.50 16.02 9.10
C GLU A 370 -10.33 16.50 7.91
N ARG A 371 -9.73 16.50 6.72
CA ARG A 371 -10.44 16.89 5.49
C ARG A 371 -11.56 15.92 5.13
N GLY A 372 -11.31 14.61 5.27
CA GLY A 372 -12.32 13.58 5.02
C GLY A 372 -13.52 13.72 5.95
N LEU A 373 -13.28 13.93 7.26
CA LEU A 373 -14.34 14.14 8.24
C LEU A 373 -15.15 15.41 7.97
N VAL A 374 -14.51 16.53 7.61
CA VAL A 374 -15.22 17.78 7.25
C VAL A 374 -16.13 17.57 6.04
N ILE A 375 -15.70 16.83 5.03
CA ILE A 375 -16.50 16.55 3.83
C ILE A 375 -17.65 15.61 4.18
N LEU A 376 -17.38 14.54 4.94
CA LEU A 376 -18.40 13.61 5.39
C LEU A 376 -19.44 14.32 6.26
N ASP A 377 -19.04 15.14 7.24
CA ASP A 377 -19.93 15.93 8.05
C ASP A 377 -20.78 16.89 7.21
N GLY A 378 -20.17 17.53 6.20
CA GLY A 378 -20.89 18.38 5.25
C GLY A 378 -21.97 17.60 4.47
N ALA A 379 -21.63 16.42 3.97
CA ALA A 379 -22.56 15.55 3.27
C ALA A 379 -23.69 15.06 4.18
N LEU A 380 -23.36 14.61 5.40
CA LEU A 380 -24.34 14.13 6.37
C LEU A 380 -25.28 15.23 6.86
N ASN A 381 -24.79 16.46 7.03
CA ASN A 381 -25.61 17.62 7.44
C ASN A 381 -26.61 18.08 6.37
N THR A 382 -26.31 17.79 5.08
CA THR A 382 -27.17 18.13 3.95
C THR A 382 -27.98 16.95 3.42
N LEU A 383 -27.82 15.78 4.02
CA LEU A 383 -28.45 14.53 3.60
C LEU A 383 -29.99 14.62 3.69
N GLN A 384 -30.67 14.28 2.58
CA GLN A 384 -32.10 14.10 2.55
C GLN A 384 -32.42 12.59 2.59
N GLY A 385 -32.87 12.11 3.73
CA GLY A 385 -33.08 10.69 3.99
C GLY A 385 -32.10 10.12 4.99
N ASN A 386 -31.93 8.79 5.01
CA ASN A 386 -31.06 8.07 5.95
C ASN A 386 -30.00 7.23 5.27
N THR A 387 -29.67 7.49 3.99
CA THR A 387 -28.67 6.72 3.23
C THR A 387 -27.74 7.67 2.52
N LEU A 388 -26.44 7.58 2.81
CA LEU A 388 -25.38 8.32 2.15
C LEU A 388 -25.12 7.68 0.78
N ASP A 389 -25.09 8.48 -0.28
CA ASP A 389 -24.94 8.01 -1.65
C ASP A 389 -23.54 7.43 -1.94
N GLY A 390 -23.49 6.44 -2.83
CA GLY A 390 -22.28 5.72 -3.18
C GLY A 390 -21.22 6.58 -3.88
N GLU A 391 -21.60 7.65 -4.59
CA GLU A 391 -20.66 8.57 -5.25
C GLU A 391 -19.89 9.41 -4.22
N THR A 392 -20.56 9.90 -3.19
CA THR A 392 -19.93 10.59 -2.05
C THR A 392 -18.98 9.65 -1.31
N VAL A 393 -19.40 8.40 -1.07
CA VAL A 393 -18.55 7.38 -0.43
C VAL A 393 -17.32 7.09 -1.29
N PHE A 394 -17.50 6.95 -2.60
CA PHE A 394 -16.39 6.75 -3.54
C PHE A 394 -15.41 7.93 -3.56
N LYS A 395 -15.90 9.17 -3.54
CA LYS A 395 -15.07 10.36 -3.48
C LYS A 395 -14.23 10.44 -2.21
N LEU A 396 -14.81 10.06 -1.07
CA LEU A 396 -14.09 9.95 0.20
C LEU A 396 -12.98 8.90 0.12
N TYR A 397 -13.26 7.76 -0.49
CA TYR A 397 -12.30 6.67 -0.67
C TYR A 397 -11.19 7.04 -1.64
N ASP A 398 -11.53 7.43 -2.87
CA ASP A 398 -10.58 7.62 -3.98
C ASP A 398 -9.70 8.87 -3.80
N THR A 399 -10.32 9.99 -3.42
CA THR A 399 -9.63 11.29 -3.34
C THR A 399 -8.98 11.54 -1.99
N TYR A 400 -9.63 11.12 -0.91
CA TYR A 400 -9.18 11.42 0.45
C TYR A 400 -8.61 10.21 1.19
N GLY A 401 -8.64 9.03 0.55
CA GLY A 401 -8.14 7.80 1.15
C GLY A 401 -8.89 7.41 2.44
N PHE A 402 -10.17 7.79 2.53
CA PHE A 402 -11.04 7.50 3.66
C PHE A 402 -11.77 6.18 3.40
N PRO A 403 -11.42 5.08 4.08
CA PRO A 403 -11.98 3.76 3.80
C PRO A 403 -13.50 3.73 3.93
N VAL A 404 -14.15 2.89 3.11
CA VAL A 404 -15.63 2.78 3.08
C VAL A 404 -16.21 2.37 4.42
N ASP A 405 -15.61 1.37 5.06
CA ASP A 405 -15.98 0.90 6.38
C ASP A 405 -15.83 1.98 7.46
N LEU A 406 -14.85 2.87 7.33
CA LEU A 406 -14.70 4.01 8.20
C LEU A 406 -15.83 5.04 7.99
N THR A 407 -16.24 5.24 6.74
CA THR A 407 -17.43 6.04 6.39
C THR A 407 -18.68 5.39 6.98
N ALA A 408 -18.82 4.06 6.83
CA ALA A 408 -19.93 3.29 7.40
C ALA A 408 -19.96 3.36 8.93
N ASP A 409 -18.81 3.28 9.60
CA ASP A 409 -18.72 3.44 11.07
C ASP A 409 -19.22 4.83 11.54
N VAL A 410 -18.82 5.90 10.83
CA VAL A 410 -19.30 7.26 11.13
C VAL A 410 -20.79 7.39 10.87
N CYS A 411 -21.29 6.81 9.78
CA CYS A 411 -22.72 6.82 9.44
C CYS A 411 -23.53 6.02 10.46
N ARG A 412 -23.07 4.82 10.87
CA ARG A 412 -23.73 3.98 11.90
C ARG A 412 -23.83 4.68 13.25
N GLU A 413 -22.83 5.46 13.65
CA GLU A 413 -22.88 6.26 14.88
C GLU A 413 -23.98 7.32 14.87
N ARG A 414 -24.55 7.63 13.68
CA ARG A 414 -25.61 8.61 13.46
C ARG A 414 -26.92 7.99 12.91
N ASP A 415 -27.03 6.67 12.96
CA ASP A 415 -28.16 5.90 12.42
C ASP A 415 -28.41 6.15 10.92
N ILE A 416 -27.31 6.34 10.14
CA ILE A 416 -27.32 6.55 8.69
C ILE A 416 -26.75 5.31 8.00
N ASN A 417 -27.41 4.86 6.92
CA ASN A 417 -26.93 3.79 6.06
C ASN A 417 -25.97 4.32 4.98
N VAL A 418 -25.23 3.40 4.37
CA VAL A 418 -24.32 3.67 3.25
C VAL A 418 -24.80 2.92 2.01
N ASP A 419 -24.83 3.55 0.85
CA ASP A 419 -25.10 2.92 -0.43
C ASP A 419 -23.84 2.19 -0.96
N GLU A 420 -23.65 0.97 -0.46
CA GLU A 420 -22.51 0.13 -0.88
C GLU A 420 -22.61 -0.28 -2.35
N ALA A 421 -23.84 -0.49 -2.86
CA ALA A 421 -24.04 -0.89 -4.26
C ALA A 421 -23.61 0.25 -5.22
N GLY A 422 -23.99 1.49 -4.93
CA GLY A 422 -23.55 2.67 -5.69
C GLY A 422 -22.04 2.89 -5.61
N PHE A 423 -21.42 2.61 -4.46
CA PHE A 423 -19.98 2.65 -4.31
C PHE A 423 -19.29 1.61 -5.22
N GLU A 424 -19.74 0.36 -5.25
CA GLU A 424 -19.15 -0.68 -6.10
C GLU A 424 -19.28 -0.36 -7.61
N VAL A 425 -20.37 0.27 -8.03
CA VAL A 425 -20.51 0.76 -9.40
C VAL A 425 -19.43 1.81 -9.72
N ALA A 426 -19.24 2.80 -8.87
CA ALA A 426 -18.23 3.84 -9.06
C ALA A 426 -16.80 3.25 -9.06
N MET A 427 -16.53 2.26 -8.23
CA MET A 427 -15.26 1.51 -8.20
C MET A 427 -15.02 0.73 -9.49
N ALA A 428 -16.05 0.07 -10.03
CA ALA A 428 -15.95 -0.66 -11.31
C ALA A 428 -15.64 0.29 -12.47
N GLU A 429 -16.26 1.47 -12.51
CA GLU A 429 -15.97 2.51 -13.51
C GLU A 429 -14.54 3.04 -13.41
N GLN A 430 -14.02 3.23 -12.20
CA GLN A 430 -12.63 3.64 -11.99
C GLN A 430 -11.66 2.56 -12.49
N ARG A 431 -11.88 1.29 -12.15
CA ARG A 431 -11.07 0.17 -12.63
C ARG A 431 -11.06 0.08 -14.16
N SER A 432 -12.22 0.24 -14.78
CA SER A 432 -12.34 0.26 -16.25
C SER A 432 -11.57 1.43 -16.88
N ARG A 433 -11.66 2.63 -16.30
CA ARG A 433 -10.88 3.80 -16.74
C ARG A 433 -9.38 3.61 -16.56
N ALA A 434 -8.96 3.01 -15.45
CA ALA A 434 -7.55 2.70 -15.18
C ALA A 434 -7.00 1.65 -16.16
N GLN A 435 -7.79 0.61 -16.48
CA GLN A 435 -7.46 -0.39 -17.51
C GLN A 435 -7.39 0.25 -18.91
N ALA A 436 -8.33 1.13 -19.25
CA ALA A 436 -8.33 1.84 -20.55
C ALA A 436 -7.17 2.85 -20.69
N ALA A 437 -6.72 3.46 -19.57
CA ALA A 437 -5.57 4.38 -19.54
C ALA A 437 -4.23 3.64 -19.48
N GLY A 438 -4.22 2.42 -18.96
CA GLY A 438 -3.08 1.52 -18.95
C GLY A 438 -2.96 0.78 -20.27
N ASN A 439 -2.67 1.50 -21.37
CA ASN A 439 -2.33 0.91 -22.68
C ASN A 439 -0.94 0.23 -22.61
N PHE A 440 -0.80 -0.78 -21.77
CA PHE A 440 0.26 -1.77 -21.88
C PHE A 440 -0.38 -3.07 -22.43
N GLY A 441 -0.14 -3.28 -23.73
CA GLY A 441 -0.39 -4.48 -24.46
C GLY A 441 -1.81 -5.02 -24.31
N ALA A 442 -2.63 -4.89 -25.34
CA ALA A 442 -3.77 -5.77 -25.47
C ALA A 442 -3.27 -7.18 -25.22
N ASP A 443 -3.84 -7.84 -24.22
CA ASP A 443 -3.51 -9.23 -23.89
C ASP A 443 -4.03 -10.13 -25.02
N TYR A 444 -3.27 -10.17 -26.12
CA TYR A 444 -3.55 -11.06 -27.23
C TYR A 444 -3.45 -12.54 -26.82
N ASN A 445 -2.81 -12.80 -25.68
CA ASN A 445 -2.63 -14.14 -25.12
C ASN A 445 -3.91 -14.76 -24.55
N SER A 446 -4.92 -13.99 -24.24
CA SER A 446 -6.17 -14.52 -23.66
C SER A 446 -7.10 -15.22 -24.67
N GLN A 447 -6.78 -15.15 -25.98
CA GLN A 447 -7.63 -15.73 -27.04
C GLN A 447 -7.02 -16.91 -27.82
N LEU A 448 -5.68 -17.07 -27.79
CA LEU A 448 -5.02 -18.13 -28.56
C LEU A 448 -4.62 -19.29 -27.62
N ILE A 449 -5.38 -20.37 -27.65
CA ILE A 449 -5.00 -21.62 -26.97
C ILE A 449 -4.27 -22.49 -28.00
N ILE A 450 -3.02 -22.81 -27.71
CA ILE A 450 -2.17 -23.66 -28.55
C ILE A 450 -1.99 -25.01 -27.87
N ASP A 451 -2.57 -26.03 -28.43
CA ASP A 451 -2.46 -27.41 -27.91
C ASP A 451 -1.19 -28.09 -28.49
N ALA A 452 -0.05 -27.53 -28.12
CA ALA A 452 1.28 -28.04 -28.47
C ALA A 452 2.25 -27.75 -27.35
N GLU A 453 3.29 -28.55 -27.22
CA GLU A 453 4.36 -28.37 -26.22
C GLU A 453 5.66 -27.99 -26.92
N THR A 454 6.38 -27.01 -26.38
CA THR A 454 7.70 -26.59 -26.90
C THR A 454 8.76 -26.88 -25.84
N ALA A 455 9.79 -27.64 -26.18
CA ALA A 455 10.96 -27.81 -25.29
C ALA A 455 11.86 -26.56 -25.35
N PHE A 456 12.32 -26.08 -24.17
CA PHE A 456 13.19 -24.93 -24.08
C PHE A 456 14.66 -25.33 -23.86
N SER A 457 15.55 -25.01 -24.80
CA SER A 457 17.00 -25.25 -24.72
C SER A 457 17.84 -24.00 -24.41
N GLY A 458 17.20 -22.83 -24.32
CA GLY A 458 17.86 -21.52 -24.29
C GLY A 458 18.61 -21.16 -23.01
N TYR A 459 18.70 -22.04 -22.01
CA TYR A 459 19.60 -21.83 -20.87
C TYR A 459 21.08 -22.01 -21.27
N THR A 460 21.34 -22.91 -22.18
CA THR A 460 22.71 -23.27 -22.62
C THR A 460 22.99 -22.95 -24.08
N GLU A 461 21.94 -22.86 -24.91
CA GLU A 461 22.06 -22.71 -26.37
C GLU A 461 21.43 -21.37 -26.81
N LEU A 462 22.04 -20.73 -27.81
CA LEU A 462 21.50 -19.53 -28.48
C LEU A 462 21.10 -19.82 -29.94
N THR A 463 21.34 -21.05 -30.40
CA THR A 463 21.02 -21.52 -31.76
C THR A 463 20.46 -22.92 -31.66
N GLY A 464 19.54 -23.27 -32.56
CA GLY A 464 18.94 -24.60 -32.64
C GLY A 464 18.48 -24.94 -34.07
N GLN A 465 18.09 -26.19 -34.28
CA GLN A 465 17.56 -26.71 -35.56
C GLN A 465 16.13 -27.29 -35.36
N PRO A 466 15.17 -26.47 -34.91
CA PRO A 466 13.81 -26.94 -34.64
C PRO A 466 12.99 -27.19 -35.89
N ASN A 467 11.87 -27.92 -35.70
CA ASN A 467 10.82 -28.06 -36.70
C ASN A 467 9.63 -27.17 -36.34
N VAL A 468 8.97 -26.62 -37.35
CA VAL A 468 7.72 -25.86 -37.19
C VAL A 468 6.57 -26.81 -36.87
N ILE A 469 5.93 -26.66 -35.72
CA ILE A 469 4.79 -27.48 -35.32
C ILE A 469 3.47 -26.73 -35.38
N GLY A 470 3.51 -25.38 -35.46
CA GLY A 470 2.29 -24.55 -35.59
C GLY A 470 2.59 -23.19 -36.22
N LEU A 471 1.63 -22.69 -36.99
CA LEU A 471 1.65 -21.35 -37.59
C LEU A 471 0.31 -20.65 -37.35
N TYR A 472 0.35 -19.39 -36.95
CA TYR A 472 -0.85 -18.62 -36.68
C TYR A 472 -0.73 -17.22 -37.29
N VAL A 473 -1.79 -16.79 -37.98
CA VAL A 473 -1.94 -15.44 -38.56
C VAL A 473 -3.27 -14.88 -38.06
N ASP A 474 -3.27 -13.68 -37.49
CA ASP A 474 -4.45 -13.03 -36.89
C ASP A 474 -5.20 -13.96 -35.93
N GLY A 475 -4.46 -14.71 -35.10
CA GLY A 475 -5.00 -15.63 -34.10
C GLY A 475 -5.62 -16.91 -34.66
N LYS A 476 -5.45 -17.22 -35.95
CA LYS A 476 -5.98 -18.44 -36.62
C LYS A 476 -4.85 -19.33 -37.10
N ALA A 477 -5.00 -20.64 -36.85
CA ALA A 477 -4.08 -21.62 -37.37
C ALA A 477 -4.08 -21.63 -38.90
N VAL A 478 -2.90 -21.69 -39.51
CA VAL A 478 -2.69 -21.75 -40.97
C VAL A 478 -1.61 -22.78 -41.29
N ASP A 479 -1.66 -23.36 -42.47
CA ASP A 479 -0.61 -24.30 -42.91
C ASP A 479 0.60 -23.61 -43.52
N THR A 480 0.48 -22.33 -43.85
CA THR A 480 1.48 -21.58 -44.61
C THR A 480 1.44 -20.09 -44.24
N VAL A 481 2.64 -19.49 -44.17
CA VAL A 481 2.87 -18.03 -44.08
C VAL A 481 3.72 -17.61 -45.28
N VAL A 482 3.41 -16.44 -45.85
CA VAL A 482 4.14 -15.89 -47.03
C VAL A 482 4.82 -14.57 -46.67
N ALA A 483 5.83 -14.20 -47.44
CA ALA A 483 6.62 -12.98 -47.23
C ALA A 483 5.73 -11.74 -47.06
N GLY A 484 6.02 -10.90 -46.06
CA GLY A 484 5.27 -9.70 -45.66
C GLY A 484 4.19 -9.92 -44.60
N GLN A 485 3.86 -11.16 -44.25
CA GLN A 485 2.87 -11.44 -43.20
C GLN A 485 3.51 -11.47 -41.81
N ASP A 486 2.78 -10.91 -40.85
CA ASP A 486 3.03 -11.10 -39.43
C ASP A 486 2.42 -12.43 -39.00
N ALA A 487 3.13 -13.18 -38.18
CA ALA A 487 2.70 -14.50 -37.74
C ALA A 487 3.29 -14.87 -36.38
N VAL A 488 2.67 -15.85 -35.72
CA VAL A 488 3.23 -16.59 -34.58
C VAL A 488 3.68 -17.96 -35.05
N VAL A 489 4.96 -18.25 -34.87
CA VAL A 489 5.60 -19.52 -35.23
C VAL A 489 5.83 -20.33 -33.97
N VAL A 490 5.29 -21.54 -33.89
CA VAL A 490 5.50 -22.50 -32.81
C VAL A 490 6.45 -23.61 -33.27
N LEU A 491 7.45 -23.87 -32.44
CA LEU A 491 8.52 -24.81 -32.71
C LEU A 491 8.48 -25.99 -31.73
N ASP A 492 8.93 -27.16 -32.10
CA ASP A 492 9.07 -28.35 -31.25
C ASP A 492 10.12 -28.13 -30.14
N ASN A 493 11.18 -27.38 -30.42
CA ASN A 493 12.23 -26.98 -29.49
C ASN A 493 12.68 -25.56 -29.83
N THR A 494 13.07 -24.79 -28.82
CA THR A 494 13.51 -23.40 -29.03
C THR A 494 14.61 -22.96 -28.08
N PRO A 495 15.63 -22.20 -28.58
CA PRO A 495 16.57 -21.48 -27.74
C PRO A 495 16.03 -20.13 -27.27
N PHE A 496 14.85 -19.69 -27.75
CA PHE A 496 14.26 -18.40 -27.42
C PHE A 496 13.54 -18.45 -26.07
N TYR A 497 13.90 -17.59 -25.15
CA TYR A 497 13.22 -17.41 -23.88
C TYR A 497 11.90 -16.70 -24.10
N ALA A 498 10.79 -17.29 -23.68
CA ALA A 498 9.49 -16.65 -23.69
C ALA A 498 9.32 -15.73 -22.48
N GLU A 499 8.66 -14.59 -22.65
CA GLU A 499 8.40 -13.62 -21.58
C GLU A 499 7.82 -14.31 -20.34
N SER A 500 8.50 -14.16 -19.23
CA SER A 500 8.11 -14.76 -17.95
C SER A 500 8.85 -14.12 -16.77
N GLY A 501 8.23 -14.05 -15.60
CA GLY A 501 8.88 -13.58 -14.37
C GLY A 501 9.43 -12.15 -14.43
N GLY A 502 8.90 -11.32 -15.36
CA GLY A 502 9.35 -9.95 -15.59
C GLY A 502 10.54 -9.80 -16.54
N GLN A 503 11.11 -10.89 -17.02
CA GLN A 503 12.08 -10.86 -18.14
C GLN A 503 11.33 -10.89 -19.46
N VAL A 504 11.62 -9.94 -20.37
CA VAL A 504 11.05 -9.87 -21.72
C VAL A 504 11.45 -11.07 -22.58
N GLY A 505 10.62 -11.37 -23.57
CA GLY A 505 10.89 -12.40 -24.56
C GLY A 505 12.12 -12.08 -25.43
N ASP A 506 12.77 -13.12 -25.91
CA ASP A 506 13.91 -12.97 -26.82
C ASP A 506 13.49 -12.53 -28.19
N LYS A 507 14.43 -11.87 -28.85
CA LYS A 507 14.37 -11.48 -30.25
C LYS A 507 15.46 -12.20 -31.05
N GLY A 508 15.24 -12.28 -32.34
CA GLY A 508 16.23 -12.93 -33.23
C GLY A 508 15.66 -13.29 -34.59
N GLN A 509 16.06 -14.41 -35.13
CA GLN A 509 15.62 -14.82 -36.49
C GLN A 509 15.47 -16.34 -36.60
N LEU A 510 14.51 -16.75 -37.44
CA LEU A 510 14.36 -18.13 -37.93
C LEU A 510 14.69 -18.14 -39.40
N THR A 511 15.63 -19.01 -39.83
CA THR A 511 16.15 -19.02 -41.20
C THR A 511 16.15 -20.44 -41.81
N ALA A 512 15.96 -20.49 -43.11
CA ALA A 512 16.24 -21.66 -43.98
C ALA A 512 16.68 -21.16 -45.34
N GLU A 513 16.98 -22.07 -46.27
CA GLU A 513 17.35 -21.66 -47.61
C GLU A 513 16.25 -20.83 -48.28
N GLY A 514 16.56 -19.58 -48.60
CA GLY A 514 15.61 -18.63 -49.19
C GLY A 514 14.51 -18.13 -48.26
N LEU A 515 14.63 -18.36 -46.92
CA LEU A 515 13.64 -17.97 -45.92
C LEU A 515 14.27 -17.15 -44.78
N LEU A 516 13.61 -16.06 -44.41
CA LEU A 516 13.95 -15.25 -43.26
C LEU A 516 12.69 -14.79 -42.53
N PHE A 517 12.51 -15.25 -41.30
CA PHE A 517 11.48 -14.78 -40.34
C PHE A 517 12.18 -14.02 -39.22
N ILE A 518 11.80 -12.77 -39.01
CA ILE A 518 12.31 -11.90 -37.92
C ILE A 518 11.44 -12.10 -36.71
N VAL A 519 12.01 -12.55 -35.59
CA VAL A 519 11.33 -12.69 -34.30
C VAL A 519 11.46 -11.36 -33.55
N ASN A 520 10.34 -10.70 -33.36
CA ASN A 520 10.23 -9.42 -32.64
C ASN A 520 9.96 -9.61 -31.17
N ASP A 521 9.32 -10.72 -30.77
CA ASP A 521 9.03 -11.09 -29.40
C ASP A 521 8.80 -12.61 -29.28
N THR A 522 8.90 -13.13 -28.06
CA THR A 522 8.66 -14.55 -27.77
C THR A 522 7.78 -14.67 -26.55
N GLN A 523 6.60 -15.31 -26.69
CA GLN A 523 5.54 -15.36 -25.70
C GLN A 523 5.13 -16.79 -25.35
N LYS A 524 4.56 -17.00 -24.14
CA LYS A 524 4.00 -18.29 -23.74
C LYS A 524 2.52 -18.39 -24.11
N PHE A 525 2.12 -19.51 -24.71
CA PHE A 525 0.73 -19.88 -25.01
C PHE A 525 0.42 -21.23 -24.36
N GLY A 526 0.19 -21.22 -23.04
CA GLY A 526 0.14 -22.46 -22.28
C GLY A 526 1.50 -23.19 -22.26
N PRO A 527 1.58 -24.49 -22.66
CA PRO A 527 2.82 -25.23 -22.75
C PRO A 527 3.65 -24.90 -24.03
N ALA A 528 3.07 -24.18 -24.99
CA ALA A 528 3.74 -23.78 -26.21
C ALA A 528 4.49 -22.45 -26.05
N ILE A 529 5.59 -22.30 -26.80
CA ILE A 529 6.32 -21.05 -26.96
C ILE A 529 6.09 -20.56 -28.41
N GLY A 530 5.48 -19.36 -28.53
CA GLY A 530 5.22 -18.71 -29.80
C GLY A 530 6.23 -17.61 -30.11
N HIS A 531 6.79 -17.64 -31.29
CA HIS A 531 7.73 -16.64 -31.82
C HIS A 531 6.93 -15.65 -32.67
N GLU A 532 6.70 -14.46 -32.15
CA GLU A 532 5.95 -13.39 -32.81
C GLU A 532 6.89 -12.60 -33.73
N GLY A 533 6.46 -12.39 -34.96
CA GLY A 533 7.31 -11.68 -35.90
C GLY A 533 6.77 -11.62 -37.30
N GLN A 534 7.66 -11.29 -38.25
CA GLN A 534 7.28 -11.12 -39.65
C GLN A 534 8.14 -11.98 -40.55
N LEU A 535 7.51 -12.67 -41.51
CA LEU A 535 8.21 -13.35 -42.58
C LEU A 535 8.71 -12.33 -43.60
N SER A 536 9.99 -12.01 -43.56
CA SER A 536 10.60 -11.02 -44.46
C SER A 536 10.88 -11.60 -45.85
N GLN A 537 11.16 -12.90 -45.93
CA GLN A 537 11.50 -13.54 -47.21
C GLN A 537 11.07 -15.00 -47.21
N GLY A 538 10.61 -15.48 -48.35
CA GLY A 538 10.30 -16.88 -48.59
C GLY A 538 8.88 -17.28 -48.25
N LYS A 539 8.69 -18.56 -47.99
CA LYS A 539 7.43 -19.19 -47.63
C LYS A 539 7.69 -20.18 -46.48
N LEU A 540 6.95 -20.07 -45.42
CA LEU A 540 7.06 -20.94 -44.26
C LEU A 540 5.90 -21.92 -44.20
N VAL A 541 6.18 -23.20 -43.91
CA VAL A 541 5.17 -24.26 -43.82
C VAL A 541 5.36 -25.11 -42.58
N ILE A 542 4.30 -25.76 -42.13
CA ILE A 542 4.33 -26.71 -40.99
C ILE A 542 5.25 -27.90 -41.35
N GLY A 543 6.02 -28.39 -40.38
CA GLY A 543 6.99 -29.48 -40.56
C GLY A 543 8.33 -29.04 -41.14
N GLN A 544 8.50 -27.78 -41.51
CA GLN A 544 9.77 -27.27 -42.03
C GLN A 544 10.83 -27.16 -40.94
N GLN A 545 12.03 -27.64 -41.15
CA GLN A 545 13.15 -27.42 -40.26
C GLN A 545 13.76 -26.06 -40.51
N LEU A 546 14.02 -25.34 -39.40
CA LEU A 546 14.59 -24.00 -39.39
C LEU A 546 15.88 -23.96 -38.60
N THR A 547 16.69 -22.96 -38.84
CA THR A 547 17.76 -22.54 -37.95
C THR A 547 17.20 -21.39 -37.08
N ALA A 548 17.01 -21.66 -35.83
CA ALA A 548 16.60 -20.67 -34.81
C ALA A 548 17.85 -20.01 -34.22
N GLN A 549 17.91 -18.67 -34.26
CA GLN A 549 19.06 -17.91 -33.77
C GLN A 549 18.59 -16.72 -32.93
N VAL A 550 18.86 -16.76 -31.64
CA VAL A 550 18.60 -15.67 -30.70
C VAL A 550 19.59 -14.53 -30.93
N ASP A 551 19.14 -13.28 -30.81
CA ASP A 551 20.03 -12.11 -30.75
C ASP A 551 20.91 -12.16 -29.49
N LYS A 552 22.16 -12.56 -29.71
CA LYS A 552 23.13 -12.74 -28.62
C LYS A 552 23.38 -11.46 -27.82
N ASN A 553 23.34 -10.29 -28.47
CA ASN A 553 23.66 -9.03 -27.79
C ASN A 553 22.48 -8.59 -26.90
N LEU A 554 21.24 -8.71 -27.39
CA LEU A 554 20.05 -8.39 -26.62
C LEU A 554 19.91 -9.37 -25.44
N ARG A 555 20.03 -10.68 -25.68
CA ARG A 555 19.99 -11.70 -24.63
C ARG A 555 21.06 -11.44 -23.56
N HIS A 556 22.27 -11.18 -23.94
CA HIS A 556 23.36 -10.90 -22.99
C HIS A 556 23.04 -9.68 -22.12
N ARG A 557 22.61 -8.56 -22.72
CA ARG A 557 22.22 -7.36 -21.98
C ARG A 557 21.04 -7.62 -21.03
N THR A 558 20.06 -8.42 -21.45
CA THR A 558 18.96 -8.85 -20.57
C THR A 558 19.48 -9.69 -19.41
N GLN A 559 20.40 -10.63 -19.64
CA GLN A 559 21.02 -11.43 -18.57
C GLN A 559 21.76 -10.59 -17.53
N LEU A 560 22.49 -9.51 -17.96
CA LEU A 560 23.15 -8.57 -17.04
C LEU A 560 22.13 -7.94 -16.11
N ASN A 561 21.04 -7.39 -16.69
CA ASN A 561 19.97 -6.71 -15.95
C ASN A 561 19.19 -7.69 -15.06
N HIS A 562 18.97 -8.92 -15.50
CA HIS A 562 18.27 -9.92 -14.69
C HIS A 562 19.11 -10.37 -13.50
N SER A 563 20.36 -10.70 -13.71
CA SER A 563 21.24 -11.16 -12.64
C SER A 563 21.44 -10.10 -11.58
N VAL A 564 21.61 -8.83 -11.98
CA VAL A 564 21.75 -7.75 -11.01
C VAL A 564 20.47 -7.45 -10.24
N THR A 565 19.29 -7.79 -10.79
CA THR A 565 18.02 -7.63 -10.07
C THR A 565 18.01 -8.44 -8.77
N HIS A 566 18.54 -9.64 -8.76
CA HIS A 566 18.69 -10.47 -7.57
C HIS A 566 19.68 -9.84 -6.56
N LEU A 567 20.82 -9.32 -7.03
CA LEU A 567 21.77 -8.61 -6.16
C LEU A 567 21.13 -7.33 -5.58
N LEU A 568 20.35 -6.61 -6.38
CA LEU A 568 19.61 -5.43 -5.94
C LEU A 568 18.58 -5.78 -4.86
N HIS A 569 17.80 -6.84 -5.05
CA HIS A 569 16.81 -7.29 -4.07
C HIS A 569 17.47 -7.64 -2.74
N ALA A 570 18.54 -8.45 -2.77
CA ALA A 570 19.30 -8.80 -1.57
C ALA A 570 19.92 -7.56 -0.88
N ALA A 571 20.49 -6.62 -1.65
CA ALA A 571 21.04 -5.38 -1.12
C ALA A 571 19.98 -4.48 -0.47
N LEU A 572 18.82 -4.34 -1.11
CA LEU A 572 17.69 -3.58 -0.54
C LEU A 572 17.24 -4.18 0.79
N ARG A 573 17.12 -5.51 0.87
CA ARG A 573 16.77 -6.19 2.13
C ARG A 573 17.83 -5.97 3.22
N GLN A 574 19.08 -5.99 2.86
CA GLN A 574 20.17 -5.76 3.82
C GLN A 574 20.22 -4.32 4.34
N VAL A 575 19.97 -3.33 3.47
CA VAL A 575 20.06 -1.89 3.81
C VAL A 575 18.76 -1.38 4.43
N LEU A 576 17.60 -1.74 3.88
CA LEU A 576 16.30 -1.22 4.30
C LEU A 576 15.55 -2.13 5.29
N GLY A 577 15.89 -3.42 5.30
CA GLY A 577 15.28 -4.40 6.18
C GLY A 577 14.58 -5.55 5.46
N SER A 578 14.33 -6.64 6.22
CA SER A 578 13.76 -7.90 5.69
C SER A 578 12.33 -7.79 5.16
N HIS A 579 11.60 -6.71 5.45
CA HIS A 579 10.26 -6.42 4.93
C HIS A 579 10.24 -6.13 3.43
N VAL A 580 11.39 -5.77 2.84
CA VAL A 580 11.49 -5.55 1.40
C VAL A 580 11.16 -6.84 0.66
N SER A 581 10.11 -6.80 -0.15
CA SER A 581 9.67 -7.89 -1.01
C SER A 581 9.34 -7.37 -2.40
N GLN A 582 9.62 -8.14 -3.43
CA GLN A 582 9.29 -7.78 -4.80
C GLN A 582 7.76 -7.64 -4.97
N LYS A 583 7.32 -6.58 -5.67
CA LYS A 583 5.94 -6.31 -6.06
C LYS A 583 5.75 -6.30 -7.57
N GLY A 584 6.84 -6.17 -8.30
CA GLY A 584 6.89 -6.24 -9.75
C GLY A 584 8.32 -6.15 -10.23
N SER A 585 8.56 -6.65 -11.43
CA SER A 585 9.86 -6.57 -12.11
C SER A 585 9.64 -6.39 -13.61
N LEU A 586 10.56 -5.69 -14.24
CA LEU A 586 10.70 -5.65 -15.68
C LEU A 586 12.18 -5.64 -16.00
N VAL A 587 12.61 -6.60 -16.78
CA VAL A 587 14.00 -6.76 -17.18
C VAL A 587 14.06 -6.86 -18.70
N ASN A 588 14.71 -5.88 -19.33
CA ASN A 588 14.92 -5.81 -20.77
C ASN A 588 16.39 -5.47 -21.10
N PRO A 589 16.80 -5.43 -22.38
CA PRO A 589 18.18 -5.11 -22.76
C PRO A 589 18.64 -3.70 -22.37
N GLU A 590 17.72 -2.76 -22.20
CA GLU A 590 18.02 -1.34 -21.94
C GLU A 590 18.19 -1.05 -20.46
N ARG A 591 17.32 -1.63 -19.63
CA ARG A 591 17.26 -1.35 -18.19
C ARG A 591 16.56 -2.47 -17.39
N LEU A 592 16.68 -2.39 -16.10
CA LEU A 592 15.81 -3.09 -15.17
C LEU A 592 14.89 -2.11 -14.44
N ARG A 593 13.72 -2.60 -14.05
CA ARG A 593 12.76 -1.94 -13.14
C ARG A 593 12.42 -2.91 -12.03
N PHE A 594 12.55 -2.46 -10.81
CA PHE A 594 12.25 -3.27 -9.64
C PHE A 594 11.28 -2.53 -8.73
N ASP A 595 10.09 -3.06 -8.58
CA ASP A 595 9.04 -2.55 -7.70
C ASP A 595 9.05 -3.36 -6.41
N PHE A 596 9.12 -2.69 -5.26
CA PHE A 596 9.28 -3.35 -3.98
C PHE A 596 8.48 -2.70 -2.87
N ALA A 597 8.12 -3.51 -1.85
CA ALA A 597 7.41 -3.03 -0.68
C ALA A 597 8.34 -2.21 0.21
N HIS A 598 8.01 -0.92 0.39
CA HIS A 598 8.68 -0.03 1.34
C HIS A 598 7.80 1.19 1.63
N PHE A 599 7.74 1.63 2.88
CA PHE A 599 6.74 2.58 3.39
C PHE A 599 7.17 4.05 3.31
N GLU A 600 8.43 4.34 2.99
CA GLU A 600 8.96 5.71 2.89
C GLU A 600 9.84 5.91 1.65
N ALA A 601 10.20 7.15 1.33
CA ALA A 601 11.17 7.44 0.29
C ALA A 601 12.57 6.95 0.72
N VAL A 602 13.25 6.25 -0.18
CA VAL A 602 14.61 5.77 0.08
C VAL A 602 15.56 6.98 0.05
N LYS A 603 16.35 7.14 1.12
CA LYS A 603 17.26 8.28 1.22
C LYS A 603 18.43 8.14 0.25
N ALA A 604 18.96 9.25 -0.20
CA ALA A 604 20.13 9.27 -1.09
C ALA A 604 21.33 8.48 -0.53
N SER A 605 21.54 8.50 0.80
CA SER A 605 22.58 7.71 1.48
C SER A 605 22.29 6.21 1.45
N GLU A 606 21.04 5.80 1.54
CA GLU A 606 20.60 4.40 1.46
C GLU A 606 20.72 3.89 0.02
N LEU A 607 20.27 4.69 -0.98
CA LEU A 607 20.47 4.37 -2.39
C LEU A 607 21.93 4.18 -2.74
N LYS A 608 22.80 5.08 -2.23
CA LYS A 608 24.22 4.95 -2.41
C LYS A 608 24.79 3.67 -1.77
N ALA A 609 24.34 3.34 -0.57
CA ALA A 609 24.76 2.12 0.11
C ALA A 609 24.33 0.85 -0.64
N VAL A 610 23.11 0.83 -1.20
CA VAL A 610 22.61 -0.26 -2.05
C VAL A 610 23.45 -0.38 -3.31
N GLU A 611 23.71 0.73 -4.02
CA GLU A 611 24.51 0.76 -5.24
C GLU A 611 25.95 0.28 -4.98
N ASP A 612 26.57 0.77 -3.90
CA ASP A 612 27.93 0.38 -3.50
C ASP A 612 28.01 -1.12 -3.14
N LEU A 613 26.98 -1.64 -2.47
CA LEU A 613 26.89 -3.04 -2.07
C LEU A 613 26.72 -3.96 -3.30
N VAL A 614 25.82 -3.62 -4.21
CA VAL A 614 25.62 -4.37 -5.46
C VAL A 614 26.92 -4.39 -6.28
N ASN A 615 27.54 -3.23 -6.50
CA ASN A 615 28.82 -3.16 -7.23
C ASN A 615 29.95 -3.91 -6.51
N THR A 616 29.90 -4.03 -5.18
CA THR A 616 30.85 -4.86 -4.45
C THR A 616 30.65 -6.34 -4.73
N GLN A 617 29.40 -6.82 -4.80
CA GLN A 617 29.11 -8.21 -5.15
C GLN A 617 29.47 -8.53 -6.62
N ILE A 618 29.26 -7.58 -7.53
CA ILE A 618 29.73 -7.68 -8.91
C ILE A 618 31.26 -7.91 -8.96
N ARG A 619 32.03 -7.07 -8.25
CA ARG A 619 33.50 -7.17 -8.22
C ARG A 619 34.04 -8.44 -7.56
N ARG A 620 33.25 -9.08 -6.67
CA ARG A 620 33.61 -10.38 -6.07
C ARG A 620 33.65 -11.51 -7.11
N ASN A 621 32.99 -11.32 -8.23
CA ASN A 621 33.00 -12.22 -9.37
C ASN A 621 32.61 -13.66 -8.99
N HIS A 622 31.58 -13.82 -8.19
CA HIS A 622 31.02 -15.13 -7.83
C HIS A 622 30.51 -15.86 -9.07
N GLU A 623 30.69 -17.17 -9.10
CA GLU A 623 30.00 -18.01 -10.07
C GLU A 623 28.51 -18.08 -9.75
N LEU A 624 27.67 -18.00 -10.79
CA LEU A 624 26.24 -18.23 -10.66
C LEU A 624 25.98 -19.72 -10.76
N CYS A 625 25.51 -20.31 -9.68
CA CYS A 625 25.10 -21.70 -9.65
C CYS A 625 23.57 -21.79 -9.80
N THR A 626 23.15 -22.64 -10.73
CA THR A 626 21.74 -22.96 -10.91
C THR A 626 21.54 -24.43 -10.64
N THR A 627 20.61 -24.74 -9.73
CA THR A 627 20.27 -26.12 -9.38
C THR A 627 18.75 -26.30 -9.38
N GLU A 628 18.31 -27.45 -9.90
CA GLU A 628 16.92 -27.88 -9.78
C GLU A 628 16.78 -28.75 -8.54
N MET A 629 15.79 -28.47 -7.71
CA MET A 629 15.53 -29.22 -6.47
C MET A 629 14.06 -29.13 -6.08
N ALA A 630 13.63 -29.94 -5.13
CA ALA A 630 12.29 -29.85 -4.54
C ALA A 630 12.10 -28.48 -3.87
N ILE A 631 10.89 -27.93 -3.97
CA ILE A 631 10.56 -26.60 -3.40
C ILE A 631 10.85 -26.53 -1.89
N ASP A 632 10.64 -27.61 -1.16
CA ASP A 632 10.88 -27.62 0.29
C ASP A 632 12.38 -27.64 0.60
N GLU A 633 13.20 -28.37 -0.17
CA GLU A 633 14.65 -28.30 -0.05
C GLU A 633 15.19 -26.88 -0.37
N ALA A 634 14.60 -26.23 -1.37
CA ALA A 634 14.95 -24.84 -1.71
C ALA A 634 14.66 -23.88 -0.55
N LYS A 635 13.50 -24.03 0.10
CA LYS A 635 13.12 -23.23 1.28
C LYS A 635 14.06 -23.48 2.48
N GLU A 636 14.42 -24.75 2.73
CA GLU A 636 15.38 -25.11 3.80
C GLU A 636 16.75 -24.48 3.58
N LYS A 637 17.18 -24.35 2.32
CA LYS A 637 18.42 -23.65 1.93
C LYS A 637 18.30 -22.12 2.00
N GLY A 638 17.13 -21.60 2.38
CA GLY A 638 16.87 -20.16 2.50
C GLY A 638 16.58 -19.48 1.17
N ALA A 639 16.22 -20.23 0.12
CA ALA A 639 15.83 -19.65 -1.17
C ALA A 639 14.58 -18.80 -1.01
N MET A 640 14.65 -17.57 -1.52
CA MET A 640 13.51 -16.67 -1.55
C MET A 640 12.54 -17.08 -2.67
N ALA A 641 11.28 -17.33 -2.29
CA ALA A 641 10.17 -17.50 -3.20
C ALA A 641 9.39 -16.18 -3.29
N LEU A 642 8.96 -15.79 -4.49
CA LEU A 642 8.10 -14.63 -4.67
C LEU A 642 6.70 -14.92 -4.16
N PHE A 643 6.14 -13.99 -3.41
CA PHE A 643 4.79 -14.12 -2.87
C PHE A 643 3.75 -14.09 -4.00
N GLY A 644 2.89 -15.13 -4.06
CA GLY A 644 1.75 -15.19 -4.99
C GLY A 644 2.02 -15.91 -6.30
N GLU A 645 3.25 -16.38 -6.55
CA GLU A 645 3.53 -17.27 -7.68
C GLU A 645 3.26 -18.72 -7.31
N LYS A 646 2.68 -19.48 -8.24
CA LYS A 646 2.56 -20.94 -8.14
C LYS A 646 3.86 -21.53 -8.67
N TYR A 647 4.51 -22.32 -7.84
CA TYR A 647 5.70 -23.06 -8.20
C TYR A 647 5.35 -24.54 -8.35
N ASP A 648 5.99 -25.20 -9.29
CA ASP A 648 5.94 -26.65 -9.43
C ASP A 648 6.70 -27.32 -8.26
N ASP A 649 6.50 -28.63 -8.11
CA ASP A 649 7.22 -29.42 -7.09
C ASP A 649 8.74 -29.38 -7.23
N GLN A 650 9.22 -29.22 -8.49
CA GLN A 650 10.62 -28.98 -8.82
C GLN A 650 10.83 -27.52 -9.22
N VAL A 651 11.77 -26.87 -8.57
CA VAL A 651 12.05 -25.43 -8.78
C VAL A 651 13.51 -25.21 -9.14
N ARG A 652 13.74 -24.19 -9.93
CA ARG A 652 15.08 -23.74 -10.31
C ARG A 652 15.55 -22.67 -9.33
N VAL A 653 16.64 -22.97 -8.59
CA VAL A 653 17.27 -22.08 -7.61
C VAL A 653 18.52 -21.45 -8.21
N VAL A 654 18.60 -20.14 -8.18
CA VAL A 654 19.76 -19.36 -8.61
C VAL A 654 20.51 -18.84 -7.39
N THR A 655 21.78 -19.17 -7.28
CA THR A 655 22.64 -18.81 -6.16
C THR A 655 23.83 -17.95 -6.63
N MET A 656 24.09 -16.84 -5.96
CA MET A 656 25.18 -15.92 -6.24
C MET A 656 26.06 -15.73 -4.97
N GLY A 657 26.96 -16.67 -4.75
CA GLY A 657 27.69 -16.78 -3.48
C GLY A 657 26.75 -16.94 -2.29
N ASP A 658 27.12 -16.39 -1.15
CA ASP A 658 26.28 -16.38 0.06
C ASP A 658 25.35 -15.15 0.12
N PHE A 659 25.29 -14.35 -0.94
CA PHE A 659 24.62 -13.06 -0.93
C PHE A 659 23.18 -13.11 -1.43
N SER A 660 22.88 -13.91 -2.45
CA SER A 660 21.54 -14.05 -3.01
C SER A 660 21.25 -15.51 -3.35
N ILE A 661 20.11 -16.02 -2.86
CA ILE A 661 19.56 -17.35 -3.17
C ILE A 661 18.07 -17.16 -3.45
N GLU A 662 17.65 -17.33 -4.72
CA GLU A 662 16.28 -17.05 -5.14
C GLU A 662 15.75 -18.09 -6.12
N LEU A 663 14.42 -18.33 -6.11
CA LEU A 663 13.73 -19.11 -7.12
C LEU A 663 13.62 -18.27 -8.39
N CYS A 664 14.19 -18.73 -9.50
CA CYS A 664 14.15 -17.99 -10.75
C CYS A 664 14.27 -18.87 -11.99
N GLY A 665 13.28 -18.77 -12.89
CA GLY A 665 13.25 -19.41 -14.20
C GLY A 665 13.89 -18.60 -15.33
N GLY A 666 14.45 -17.43 -15.06
CA GLY A 666 15.02 -16.54 -16.08
C GLY A 666 16.43 -16.94 -16.55
N THR A 667 16.96 -16.18 -17.50
CA THR A 667 18.32 -16.36 -18.02
C THR A 667 19.30 -15.43 -17.31
N HIS A 668 20.49 -15.93 -16.99
CA HIS A 668 21.48 -15.25 -16.17
C HIS A 668 22.88 -15.29 -16.79
N VAL A 669 23.76 -14.44 -16.27
CA VAL A 669 25.19 -14.47 -16.59
C VAL A 669 25.89 -15.67 -15.93
N GLY A 670 27.07 -16.04 -16.39
CA GLY A 670 27.86 -17.11 -15.76
C GLY A 670 28.51 -16.68 -14.45
N ARG A 671 28.86 -15.42 -14.31
CA ARG A 671 29.56 -14.87 -13.14
C ARG A 671 29.05 -13.46 -12.85
N THR A 672 29.02 -13.07 -11.56
CA THR A 672 28.57 -11.71 -11.16
C THR A 672 29.43 -10.60 -11.78
N GLY A 673 30.72 -10.89 -12.07
CA GLY A 673 31.62 -9.95 -12.73
C GLY A 673 31.23 -9.60 -14.16
N ASP A 674 30.52 -10.49 -14.86
CA ASP A 674 30.04 -10.26 -16.25
C ASP A 674 29.09 -9.06 -16.33
N ILE A 675 28.37 -8.74 -15.24
CA ILE A 675 27.46 -7.60 -15.13
C ILE A 675 28.20 -6.28 -15.37
N GLY A 676 29.49 -6.20 -15.00
CA GLY A 676 30.33 -5.01 -15.16
C GLY A 676 30.00 -3.92 -14.12
N LEU A 677 29.25 -2.92 -14.50
CA LEU A 677 28.84 -1.79 -13.63
C LEU A 677 27.32 -1.76 -13.46
N PHE A 678 26.89 -1.49 -12.24
CA PHE A 678 25.48 -1.24 -11.90
C PHE A 678 25.30 0.23 -11.51
N LYS A 679 24.26 0.89 -12.05
CA LYS A 679 23.91 2.27 -11.73
C LYS A 679 22.41 2.45 -11.57
N ILE A 680 21.99 2.97 -10.42
CA ILE A 680 20.60 3.39 -10.18
C ILE A 680 20.37 4.71 -10.92
N THR A 681 19.32 4.76 -11.74
CA THR A 681 18.93 5.95 -12.54
C THR A 681 17.79 6.72 -11.91
N SER A 682 16.85 6.03 -11.27
CA SER A 682 15.72 6.68 -10.58
C SER A 682 15.23 5.86 -9.40
N GLU A 683 14.61 6.54 -8.44
CA GLU A 683 13.84 5.96 -7.34
C GLU A 683 12.60 6.81 -7.09
N GLY A 684 11.44 6.17 -6.87
CA GLY A 684 10.20 6.88 -6.60
C GLY A 684 9.06 5.99 -6.12
N GLY A 685 8.03 6.61 -5.52
CA GLY A 685 6.79 5.91 -5.14
C GLY A 685 5.87 5.74 -6.34
N ILE A 686 5.30 4.56 -6.51
CA ILE A 686 4.33 4.26 -7.57
C ILE A 686 2.93 3.97 -7.03
N ALA A 687 2.88 3.45 -5.82
CA ALA A 687 1.65 3.22 -5.07
C ALA A 687 1.94 3.37 -3.58
N ALA A 688 0.91 3.38 -2.77
CA ALA A 688 1.09 3.40 -1.32
C ALA A 688 1.80 2.13 -0.85
N GLY A 689 2.93 2.30 -0.17
CA GLY A 689 3.77 1.20 0.30
C GLY A 689 4.56 0.48 -0.79
N VAL A 690 4.57 0.99 -2.04
CA VAL A 690 5.35 0.42 -3.14
C VAL A 690 6.27 1.46 -3.75
N ARG A 691 7.55 1.14 -3.77
CA ARG A 691 8.61 1.96 -4.36
C ARG A 691 9.16 1.29 -5.62
N ARG A 692 9.64 2.09 -6.55
CA ARG A 692 10.25 1.65 -7.81
C ARG A 692 11.68 2.13 -7.88
N ILE A 693 12.57 1.23 -8.21
CA ILE A 693 13.93 1.57 -8.66
C ILE A 693 14.05 1.20 -10.13
N GLU A 694 14.62 2.11 -10.91
CA GLU A 694 15.12 1.83 -12.26
C GLU A 694 16.64 1.90 -12.26
N ALA A 695 17.27 0.99 -12.97
CA ALA A 695 18.72 0.89 -13.01
C ALA A 695 19.20 0.31 -14.35
N VAL A 696 20.46 0.51 -14.63
CA VAL A 696 21.16 0.08 -15.84
C VAL A 696 22.47 -0.63 -15.49
N THR A 697 22.94 -1.50 -16.40
CA THR A 697 24.16 -2.28 -16.21
C THR A 697 25.12 -2.17 -17.41
N GLY A 698 26.34 -2.62 -17.20
CA GLY A 698 27.35 -2.79 -18.26
C GLY A 698 27.53 -1.53 -19.11
N ILE A 699 27.44 -1.68 -20.43
CA ILE A 699 27.63 -0.57 -21.40
C ILE A 699 26.59 0.53 -21.19
N ALA A 700 25.31 0.20 -20.86
CA ALA A 700 24.28 1.19 -20.61
C ALA A 700 24.58 2.05 -19.36
N ALA A 701 25.16 1.45 -18.33
CA ALA A 701 25.60 2.19 -17.13
C ALA A 701 26.77 3.14 -17.45
N MET A 702 27.71 2.70 -18.26
CA MET A 702 28.83 3.54 -18.72
C MET A 702 28.34 4.70 -19.59
N ALA A 703 27.43 4.45 -20.53
CA ALA A 703 26.81 5.48 -21.37
C ALA A 703 26.07 6.52 -20.50
N TYR A 704 25.26 6.07 -19.56
CA TYR A 704 24.56 6.95 -18.62
C TYR A 704 25.52 7.89 -17.85
N ILE A 705 26.65 7.34 -17.36
CA ILE A 705 27.66 8.16 -16.65
C ILE A 705 28.34 9.15 -17.60
N ALA A 706 28.65 8.73 -18.84
CA ALA A 706 29.23 9.61 -19.85
C ALA A 706 28.28 10.76 -20.21
N ASP A 707 26.99 10.50 -20.35
CA ASP A 707 25.98 11.54 -20.59
C ASP A 707 25.89 12.53 -19.43
N GLN A 708 25.89 12.04 -18.16
CA GLN A 708 25.90 12.89 -16.98
C GLN A 708 27.18 13.76 -16.93
N GLN A 709 28.31 13.21 -17.30
CA GLN A 709 29.59 13.94 -17.37
C GLN A 709 29.53 15.00 -18.47
N ALA A 710 28.98 14.69 -19.64
CA ALA A 710 28.85 15.67 -20.73
C ALA A 710 27.99 16.88 -20.35
N VAL A 711 26.86 16.64 -19.65
CA VAL A 711 26.01 17.72 -19.11
C VAL A 711 26.77 18.59 -18.10
N LEU A 712 27.58 17.96 -17.23
CA LEU A 712 28.39 18.69 -16.25
C LEU A 712 29.48 19.52 -16.95
N ASP A 713 30.12 18.99 -17.98
CA ASP A 713 31.14 19.68 -18.75
C ASP A 713 30.56 20.84 -19.57
N GLU A 714 29.36 20.69 -20.13
CA GLU A 714 28.63 21.78 -20.78
C GLU A 714 28.31 22.91 -19.79
N ALA A 715 27.79 22.55 -18.59
CA ALA A 715 27.54 23.52 -17.52
C ALA A 715 28.81 24.25 -17.08
N ALA A 716 29.96 23.53 -16.99
CA ALA A 716 31.26 24.08 -16.71
C ALA A 716 31.71 25.10 -17.78
N GLN A 717 31.54 24.77 -19.06
CA GLN A 717 31.86 25.66 -20.18
C GLN A 717 31.01 26.95 -20.14
N LEU A 718 29.69 26.83 -19.93
CA LEU A 718 28.80 27.99 -19.81
C LEU A 718 29.21 28.93 -18.68
N LEU A 719 29.66 28.39 -17.56
CA LEU A 719 30.16 29.14 -16.40
C LEU A 719 31.64 29.56 -16.50
N LYS A 720 32.32 29.20 -17.61
CA LYS A 720 33.75 29.40 -17.78
C LYS A 720 34.56 28.88 -16.58
N SER A 721 34.34 27.61 -16.24
CA SER A 721 34.84 26.90 -15.08
C SER A 721 35.30 25.52 -15.46
N ASP A 722 35.94 24.82 -14.54
CA ASP A 722 36.12 23.35 -14.57
C ASP A 722 34.95 22.66 -13.84
N SER A 723 34.78 21.35 -14.11
CA SER A 723 33.66 20.58 -13.55
C SER A 723 33.65 20.55 -12.01
N ALA A 724 34.84 20.63 -11.37
CA ALA A 724 34.95 20.61 -9.91
C ALA A 724 34.45 21.93 -9.27
N SER A 725 34.55 23.03 -9.99
CA SER A 725 34.23 24.38 -9.52
C SER A 725 32.86 24.89 -9.94
N VAL A 726 32.09 24.12 -10.76
CA VAL A 726 30.77 24.52 -11.31
C VAL A 726 29.83 25.00 -10.23
N VAL A 727 29.67 24.27 -9.13
CA VAL A 727 28.74 24.61 -8.05
C VAL A 727 29.14 25.92 -7.37
N ALA A 728 30.45 26.13 -7.12
CA ALA A 728 30.94 27.37 -6.51
C ALA A 728 30.69 28.57 -7.44
N LYS A 729 31.01 28.41 -8.73
CA LYS A 729 30.77 29.46 -9.75
C LYS A 729 29.26 29.77 -9.89
N LEU A 730 28.39 28.76 -9.93
CA LEU A 730 26.95 28.97 -10.01
C LEU A 730 26.44 29.75 -8.79
N LYS A 731 26.85 29.39 -7.58
CA LYS A 731 26.53 30.15 -6.37
C LYS A 731 26.98 31.61 -6.46
N ALA A 732 28.22 31.84 -6.90
CA ALA A 732 28.73 33.18 -7.07
C ALA A 732 27.93 34.02 -8.11
N GLN A 733 27.50 33.38 -9.21
CA GLN A 733 26.64 34.05 -10.21
C GLN A 733 25.25 34.38 -9.65
N LEU A 734 24.64 33.45 -8.89
CA LEU A 734 23.34 33.69 -8.24
C LEU A 734 23.42 34.85 -7.23
N ASP A 735 24.50 34.92 -6.45
CA ASP A 735 24.71 36.00 -5.49
C ASP A 735 24.94 37.34 -6.24
N LYS A 736 25.66 37.32 -7.38
CA LYS A 736 25.85 38.48 -8.23
C LYS A 736 24.53 38.98 -8.83
N VAL A 737 23.65 38.09 -9.28
CA VAL A 737 22.32 38.43 -9.79
C VAL A 737 21.52 39.14 -8.70
N LYS A 738 21.44 38.58 -7.49
CA LYS A 738 20.76 39.18 -6.34
C LYS A 738 21.32 40.57 -6.02
N GLN A 739 22.64 40.74 -6.07
CA GLN A 739 23.26 42.06 -5.83
C GLN A 739 22.91 43.04 -6.91
N LEU A 740 22.95 42.64 -8.20
CA LEU A 740 22.58 43.49 -9.33
C LEU A 740 21.10 43.90 -9.28
N GLU A 741 20.18 43.00 -8.89
CA GLU A 741 18.76 43.33 -8.71
C GLU A 741 18.57 44.36 -7.60
N LYS A 742 19.30 44.23 -6.49
CA LYS A 742 19.30 45.20 -5.39
C LYS A 742 19.86 46.58 -5.85
N ASP A 743 21.00 46.57 -6.55
CA ASP A 743 21.62 47.79 -7.05
C ASP A 743 20.72 48.50 -8.09
N LEU A 744 20.07 47.72 -8.95
CA LEU A 744 19.09 48.24 -9.91
C LEU A 744 17.90 48.87 -9.20
N SER A 745 17.38 48.26 -8.14
CA SER A 745 16.32 48.85 -7.32
C SER A 745 16.77 50.15 -6.68
N GLN A 746 17.95 50.19 -6.07
CA GLN A 746 18.51 51.42 -5.47
C GLN A 746 18.76 52.52 -6.48
N LEU A 747 19.22 52.19 -7.69
CA LEU A 747 19.39 53.18 -8.77
C LEU A 747 18.06 53.73 -9.25
N LYS A 748 17.05 52.91 -9.37
CA LYS A 748 15.68 53.35 -9.69
C LYS A 748 15.12 54.29 -8.62
N ASP A 749 15.32 53.97 -7.34
CA ASP A 749 14.90 54.83 -6.24
C ASP A 749 15.63 56.18 -6.26
N LYS A 750 16.97 56.22 -6.52
CA LYS A 750 17.75 57.42 -6.65
C LYS A 750 17.32 58.29 -7.85
N LEU A 751 16.98 57.66 -8.98
CA LEU A 751 16.45 58.38 -10.16
C LEU A 751 15.09 58.97 -9.85
N ALA A 752 14.20 58.29 -9.16
CA ALA A 752 12.91 58.82 -8.73
C ALA A 752 13.07 59.99 -7.76
N ALA A 753 13.99 59.92 -6.79
CA ALA A 753 14.29 61.00 -5.85
C ALA A 753 14.87 62.27 -6.56
N ALA A 754 15.76 62.07 -7.51
CA ALA A 754 16.28 63.18 -8.33
C ALA A 754 15.17 63.85 -9.18
N ALA A 755 14.34 63.08 -9.81
CA ALA A 755 13.20 63.60 -10.58
C ALA A 755 12.20 64.38 -9.68
N SER A 756 12.01 63.92 -8.42
CA SER A 756 11.13 64.62 -7.46
C SER A 756 11.65 65.99 -7.03
N ALA A 757 12.96 66.23 -7.08
CA ALA A 757 13.56 67.51 -6.69
C ALA A 757 13.23 68.61 -7.73
N ASP A 758 13.33 68.33 -9.02
CA ASP A 758 13.01 69.25 -10.10
C ASP A 758 11.51 69.51 -10.19
N MET A 759 10.67 68.48 -9.97
CA MET A 759 9.21 68.65 -10.13
C MET A 759 8.55 69.48 -9.04
N ALA A 760 9.11 69.55 -7.83
CA ALA A 760 8.50 70.31 -6.73
C ALA A 760 8.43 71.87 -7.08
N GLY A 761 9.33 72.33 -7.97
CA GLY A 761 9.31 73.70 -8.44
C GLY A 761 8.15 74.02 -9.42
N ASP A 762 7.57 73.04 -10.08
CA ASP A 762 6.49 73.16 -11.05
C ASP A 762 5.07 73.23 -10.39
N ALA A 763 5.01 73.13 -9.04
CA ALA A 763 3.74 73.24 -8.32
C ALA A 763 3.08 74.59 -8.40
N VAL A 764 1.86 74.71 -8.87
CA VAL A 764 1.05 75.94 -8.99
C VAL A 764 0.26 76.16 -7.69
N ASP A 765 0.21 77.39 -7.26
CA ASP A 765 -0.59 77.76 -6.08
C ASP A 765 -2.03 77.96 -6.47
N ILE A 766 -3.00 77.28 -5.90
CA ILE A 766 -4.42 77.46 -6.05
C ILE A 766 -5.04 77.67 -4.67
N ASN A 767 -5.45 78.92 -4.38
CA ASN A 767 -6.08 79.30 -3.10
C ASN A 767 -5.27 78.91 -1.86
N GLY A 768 -3.91 79.04 -1.93
CA GLY A 768 -3.02 78.67 -0.83
C GLY A 768 -2.62 77.18 -0.74
N VAL A 769 -3.05 76.35 -1.70
CA VAL A 769 -2.74 74.94 -1.83
C VAL A 769 -1.83 74.71 -3.04
N LYS A 770 -0.74 73.90 -2.84
CA LYS A 770 0.15 73.57 -3.93
C LYS A 770 -0.45 72.43 -4.77
N LEU A 771 -0.73 72.72 -6.04
CA LEU A 771 -1.16 71.68 -7.00
C LEU A 771 0.00 71.32 -7.94
N LEU A 772 0.37 70.06 -7.96
CA LEU A 772 1.31 69.51 -8.94
C LEU A 772 0.61 68.48 -9.82
N VAL A 773 0.57 68.72 -11.10
CA VAL A 773 0.02 67.79 -12.11
C VAL A 773 1.10 67.58 -13.16
N LYS A 774 1.51 66.30 -13.33
CA LYS A 774 2.59 66.00 -14.28
C LYS A 774 2.37 64.74 -15.03
N GLN A 775 2.60 64.74 -16.31
CA GLN A 775 2.82 63.57 -17.13
C GLN A 775 4.31 63.16 -17.04
N LEU A 776 4.61 61.92 -16.82
CA LEU A 776 5.94 61.39 -16.64
C LEU A 776 6.25 60.36 -17.71
N ASP A 777 7.18 60.72 -18.60
CA ASP A 777 7.60 59.77 -19.65
C ASP A 777 8.76 58.92 -19.17
N GLY A 778 8.68 57.59 -19.43
CA GLY A 778 9.75 56.64 -19.13
C GLY A 778 9.92 56.25 -17.67
N ILE A 779 9.04 56.70 -16.75
CA ILE A 779 9.04 56.27 -15.35
C ILE A 779 8.25 54.96 -15.20
N ASP A 780 8.86 54.01 -14.48
CA ASP A 780 8.20 52.76 -14.20
C ASP A 780 6.97 52.97 -13.28
N PRO A 781 5.81 52.37 -13.60
CA PRO A 781 4.59 52.52 -12.80
C PRO A 781 4.76 52.25 -11.32
N GLY A 782 5.63 51.27 -10.96
CA GLY A 782 5.94 50.93 -9.57
C GLY A 782 6.62 52.03 -8.77
N SER A 783 7.32 52.95 -9.43
CA SER A 783 8.03 54.10 -8.82
C SER A 783 7.13 55.29 -8.54
N LEU A 784 5.93 55.39 -9.16
CA LEU A 784 5.02 56.52 -9.01
C LEU A 784 4.60 56.79 -7.56
N ARG A 785 4.45 55.72 -6.77
CA ARG A 785 4.06 55.82 -5.37
C ARG A 785 5.15 56.47 -4.52
N GLY A 786 6.38 56.00 -4.66
CA GLY A 786 7.52 56.59 -3.95
C GLY A 786 7.70 58.07 -4.31
N LEU A 787 7.61 58.40 -5.60
CA LEU A 787 7.73 59.77 -6.11
C LEU A 787 6.60 60.69 -5.56
N GLN A 788 5.37 60.22 -5.52
CA GLN A 788 4.23 60.95 -4.97
C GLN A 788 4.40 61.18 -3.45
N ASP A 789 4.87 60.19 -2.69
CA ASP A 789 5.10 60.32 -1.26
C ASP A 789 6.24 61.32 -0.95
N GLU A 790 7.32 61.34 -1.71
CA GLU A 790 8.40 62.31 -1.60
C GLU A 790 7.93 63.76 -1.95
N LEU A 791 7.19 63.90 -3.03
CA LEU A 791 6.64 65.21 -3.43
C LEU A 791 5.67 65.74 -2.38
N LYS A 792 4.86 64.88 -1.79
CA LYS A 792 3.93 65.20 -0.68
C LYS A 792 4.67 65.74 0.55
N GLN A 793 5.81 65.11 0.92
CA GLN A 793 6.65 65.59 2.01
C GLN A 793 7.30 66.93 1.74
N LYS A 794 7.76 67.18 0.49
CA LYS A 794 8.41 68.42 0.09
C LYS A 794 7.47 69.58 0.00
N LEU A 795 6.27 69.37 -0.52
CA LEU A 795 5.27 70.43 -0.76
C LEU A 795 4.39 70.74 0.47
N LYS A 796 4.40 69.86 1.48
CA LYS A 796 3.64 69.91 2.77
C LYS A 796 2.13 69.92 2.58
N SER A 797 1.50 71.05 2.20
CA SER A 797 0.07 71.18 1.92
C SER A 797 -0.11 71.16 0.41
N ALA A 798 -0.43 69.97 -0.16
CA ALA A 798 -0.41 69.79 -1.62
C ALA A 798 -1.40 68.73 -2.12
N ILE A 799 -1.78 68.92 -3.34
CA ILE A 799 -2.48 67.92 -4.17
C ILE A 799 -1.56 67.56 -5.33
N ILE A 800 -1.29 66.27 -5.51
CA ILE A 800 -0.33 65.77 -6.50
C ILE A 800 -1.04 64.77 -7.38
N VAL A 801 -0.98 64.95 -8.68
CA VAL A 801 -1.46 63.96 -9.68
C VAL A 801 -0.34 63.67 -10.67
N LEU A 802 0.09 62.43 -10.70
CA LEU A 802 1.10 61.93 -11.61
C LEU A 802 0.50 60.87 -12.52
N GLY A 803 0.83 60.97 -13.82
CA GLY A 803 0.42 59.99 -14.81
C GLY A 803 1.60 59.54 -15.65
N THR A 804 1.69 58.24 -15.95
CA THR A 804 2.67 57.66 -16.87
C THR A 804 1.98 56.70 -17.83
N SER A 805 2.54 56.57 -19.03
CA SER A 805 2.11 55.57 -19.99
C SER A 805 3.27 54.63 -20.31
N LYS A 806 3.03 53.33 -20.29
CA LYS A 806 3.96 52.27 -20.66
C LYS A 806 3.22 51.11 -21.29
N ASP A 807 3.73 50.59 -22.40
CA ASP A 807 3.16 49.42 -23.10
C ASP A 807 1.66 49.55 -23.41
N GLY A 808 1.22 50.76 -23.83
CA GLY A 808 -0.18 51.03 -24.17
C GLY A 808 -1.13 51.17 -22.99
N LYS A 809 -0.62 51.14 -21.75
CA LYS A 809 -1.42 51.32 -20.53
C LYS A 809 -1.05 52.59 -19.81
N VAL A 810 -2.07 53.28 -19.30
CA VAL A 810 -1.91 54.43 -18.42
C VAL A 810 -1.92 54.01 -16.98
N ASN A 811 -1.00 54.55 -16.16
CA ASN A 811 -1.01 54.41 -14.71
C ASN A 811 -1.06 55.83 -14.10
N LEU A 812 -1.97 56.00 -13.17
CA LEU A 812 -2.25 57.25 -12.50
C LEU A 812 -2.10 57.08 -10.98
N ILE A 813 -1.57 58.12 -10.34
CA ILE A 813 -1.59 58.23 -8.88
C ILE A 813 -1.99 59.65 -8.47
N ALA A 814 -2.88 59.74 -7.50
CA ALA A 814 -3.24 60.98 -6.86
C ALA A 814 -2.90 60.94 -5.38
N GLY A 815 -2.26 61.97 -4.86
CA GLY A 815 -1.96 62.16 -3.45
C GLY A 815 -2.51 63.52 -2.98
N VAL A 816 -3.13 63.49 -1.81
CA VAL A 816 -3.69 64.69 -1.15
C VAL A 816 -3.15 64.74 0.27
N SER A 817 -2.61 65.86 0.71
CA SER A 817 -2.14 65.99 2.09
C SER A 817 -3.30 65.96 3.08
N ASN A 818 -3.05 65.43 4.29
CA ASN A 818 -4.10 65.10 5.26
C ASN A 818 -4.99 66.28 5.67
N ASP A 819 -4.43 67.49 5.69
CA ASP A 819 -5.16 68.74 5.97
C ASP A 819 -6.20 69.10 4.89
N LEU A 820 -6.01 68.57 3.67
CA LEU A 820 -6.88 68.87 2.51
C LEU A 820 -7.91 67.76 2.23
N THR A 821 -7.80 66.61 2.85
CA THR A 821 -8.65 65.41 2.57
C THR A 821 -10.16 65.63 2.83
N LYS A 822 -10.49 66.62 3.65
CA LYS A 822 -11.89 67.01 3.88
C LYS A 822 -12.52 67.79 2.73
N LYS A 823 -11.70 68.46 1.92
CA LYS A 823 -12.11 69.24 0.78
C LYS A 823 -11.94 68.51 -0.56
N VAL A 824 -10.81 67.82 -0.69
CA VAL A 824 -10.45 67.08 -1.88
C VAL A 824 -10.05 65.66 -1.48
N LYS A 825 -10.67 64.61 -2.06
CA LYS A 825 -10.30 63.22 -1.85
C LYS A 825 -9.55 62.67 -3.05
N ALA A 826 -8.40 62.05 -2.81
CA ALA A 826 -7.59 61.46 -3.86
C ALA A 826 -8.33 60.41 -4.69
N GLY A 827 -9.26 59.65 -4.08
CA GLY A 827 -10.06 58.65 -4.76
C GLY A 827 -11.01 59.25 -5.80
N GLU A 828 -11.65 60.39 -5.48
CA GLU A 828 -12.55 61.10 -6.41
C GLU A 828 -11.74 61.75 -7.55
N LEU A 829 -10.61 62.35 -7.22
CA LEU A 829 -9.72 62.99 -8.14
C LEU A 829 -9.14 62.01 -9.18
N VAL A 830 -8.59 60.90 -8.72
CA VAL A 830 -8.02 59.90 -9.64
C VAL A 830 -9.08 59.22 -10.47
N ALA A 831 -10.28 59.01 -9.95
CA ALA A 831 -11.41 58.44 -10.69
C ALA A 831 -11.86 59.34 -11.86
N MET A 832 -11.92 60.68 -11.64
CA MET A 832 -12.23 61.66 -12.66
C MET A 832 -11.21 61.60 -13.81
N VAL A 833 -9.91 61.56 -13.49
CA VAL A 833 -8.85 61.47 -14.50
C VAL A 833 -8.88 60.13 -15.22
N ALA A 834 -9.06 59.03 -14.47
CA ALA A 834 -9.09 57.68 -15.01
C ALA A 834 -10.22 57.47 -16.03
N GLN A 835 -11.37 58.09 -15.81
CA GLN A 835 -12.51 58.01 -16.71
C GLN A 835 -12.19 58.58 -18.11
N GLN A 836 -11.35 59.60 -18.19
CA GLN A 836 -10.94 60.23 -19.44
C GLN A 836 -9.93 59.39 -20.26
N VAL A 837 -9.24 58.46 -19.60
CA VAL A 837 -8.24 57.58 -20.20
C VAL A 837 -8.76 56.14 -20.34
N GLY A 838 -10.08 55.96 -20.32
CA GLY A 838 -10.72 54.63 -20.50
C GLY A 838 -10.47 53.70 -19.36
N GLY A 839 -10.38 54.19 -18.12
CA GLY A 839 -10.05 53.41 -16.96
C GLY A 839 -10.99 53.64 -15.77
N LYS A 840 -10.69 52.92 -14.68
CA LYS A 840 -11.34 53.06 -13.38
C LYS A 840 -10.26 53.13 -12.29
N GLY A 841 -10.55 53.85 -11.23
CA GLY A 841 -9.64 53.95 -10.09
C GLY A 841 -10.34 54.33 -8.83
N GLY A 842 -9.65 54.26 -7.73
CA GLY A 842 -10.11 54.59 -6.40
C GLY A 842 -9.03 54.36 -5.37
N GLY A 843 -9.33 54.68 -4.13
CA GLY A 843 -8.40 54.50 -3.02
C GLY A 843 -8.81 55.28 -1.80
N ARG A 844 -7.88 55.49 -0.89
CA ARG A 844 -8.08 56.27 0.34
C ARG A 844 -8.20 57.77 0.04
N PRO A 845 -8.75 58.56 0.95
CA PRO A 845 -8.87 60.02 0.75
C PRO A 845 -7.52 60.70 0.55
N ASP A 846 -6.43 60.17 1.14
CA ASP A 846 -5.08 60.72 1.12
C ASP A 846 -4.22 60.23 -0.06
N MET A 847 -4.59 59.07 -0.69
CA MET A 847 -3.85 58.45 -1.79
C MET A 847 -4.72 57.48 -2.56
N ALA A 848 -4.73 57.58 -3.87
CA ALA A 848 -5.47 56.65 -4.73
C ALA A 848 -4.72 56.41 -6.06
N GLN A 849 -4.98 55.28 -6.68
CA GLN A 849 -4.36 54.85 -7.93
C GLN A 849 -5.43 54.45 -8.93
N ALA A 850 -5.10 54.63 -10.21
CA ALA A 850 -5.95 54.18 -11.30
C ALA A 850 -5.12 53.70 -12.49
N GLY A 851 -5.78 52.92 -13.35
CA GLY A 851 -5.23 52.54 -14.64
C GLY A 851 -6.19 52.98 -15.78
N GLY A 852 -5.66 53.05 -17.00
CA GLY A 852 -6.43 53.34 -18.22
C GLY A 852 -5.84 52.65 -19.44
N THR A 853 -6.59 52.61 -20.54
CA THR A 853 -6.20 51.92 -21.78
C THR A 853 -6.05 52.92 -22.98
N GLN A 854 -6.20 54.22 -22.73
CA GLN A 854 -6.13 55.25 -23.74
C GLN A 854 -5.02 56.25 -23.43
N PRO A 855 -3.74 55.94 -23.68
CA PRO A 855 -2.59 56.80 -23.36
C PRO A 855 -2.60 58.11 -24.13
N GLU A 856 -3.19 58.19 -25.31
CA GLU A 856 -3.34 59.40 -26.11
C GLU A 856 -4.15 60.45 -25.41
N ASN A 857 -5.05 60.13 -24.53
CA ASN A 857 -5.89 61.06 -23.78
C ASN A 857 -5.27 61.53 -22.45
N LEU A 858 -4.11 61.02 -22.05
CA LEU A 858 -3.51 61.26 -20.73
C LEU A 858 -3.24 62.73 -20.47
N ALA A 859 -2.65 63.46 -21.44
CA ALA A 859 -2.36 64.87 -21.30
C ALA A 859 -3.64 65.70 -21.13
N ALA A 860 -4.69 65.42 -21.93
CA ALA A 860 -5.99 66.07 -21.82
C ALA A 860 -6.68 65.77 -20.49
N ALA A 861 -6.60 64.54 -20.02
CA ALA A 861 -7.17 64.15 -18.75
C ALA A 861 -6.49 64.84 -17.55
N LEU A 862 -5.17 64.98 -17.57
CA LEU A 862 -4.42 65.68 -16.54
C LEU A 862 -4.71 67.17 -16.52
N ALA A 863 -4.98 67.85 -17.71
CA ALA A 863 -5.35 69.22 -17.78
C ALA A 863 -6.68 69.60 -17.07
N LEU A 864 -7.57 68.61 -16.87
CA LEU A 864 -8.84 68.78 -16.16
C LEU A 864 -8.67 68.87 -14.65
N VAL A 865 -7.51 68.49 -14.10
CA VAL A 865 -7.26 68.48 -12.67
C VAL A 865 -7.31 69.86 -12.06
N ALA A 866 -6.64 70.85 -12.62
CA ALA A 866 -6.56 72.21 -12.07
C ALA A 866 -7.94 72.86 -11.97
N PRO A 867 -8.79 72.91 -13.01
CA PRO A 867 -10.17 73.35 -12.89
C PRO A 867 -11.00 72.63 -11.83
N TRP A 868 -10.91 71.34 -11.81
CA TRP A 868 -11.64 70.50 -10.89
C TRP A 868 -11.26 70.72 -9.42
N VAL A 869 -9.95 70.87 -9.13
CA VAL A 869 -9.44 71.19 -7.80
C VAL A 869 -9.81 72.63 -7.40
N ASN A 870 -9.76 73.61 -8.31
CA ASN A 870 -10.13 75.00 -8.03
C ASN A 870 -11.59 75.16 -7.61
N GLU A 871 -12.50 74.48 -8.29
CA GLU A 871 -13.93 74.39 -7.95
C GLU A 871 -14.20 73.90 -6.51
N ARG A 872 -13.38 72.97 -6.04
CA ARG A 872 -13.58 72.38 -4.70
C ARG A 872 -12.81 73.06 -3.56
N LEU A 873 -11.83 73.91 -3.91
CA LEU A 873 -11.10 74.71 -2.94
C LEU A 873 -11.71 76.16 -2.78
N SER A 874 -12.53 76.58 -3.77
CA SER A 874 -13.33 77.77 -3.67
C SER A 874 -14.51 77.58 -2.72
#